data_b441dcb7c8d460a5c69a26b57a0b3e98
#
_entry.id   b441dcb7c8d460a5c69a26b57a0b3e98
#
_cell.length_a   1.000
_cell.length_b   1.000
_cell.length_c   1.000
_cell.angle_alpha   90.00
_cell.angle_beta   90.00
_cell.angle_gamma   90.00
#
_symmetry.space_group_name_H-M   'P 1'
#
loop_
_entity.id
_entity.type
_entity.pdbx_description
1 polymer ?
#
loop_
_entity_poly.entity_id
_entity_poly.type
_entity_poly.pdbx_seq_one_letter_code
_entity_poly.pdbx_strand_id
1 'polypeptide(L)'
;MPDKPFREGDQPFGGAFGPLEDLVGRLVAGLEQGLGQDDRGPAARPGSPRTGPRHRAPTPRLDRHGRDLTAAARDGALDPVVGRADEIDAVLEVLARRTKNNPVLLGDPGVGKTAIVEGIAARIVAGEVPEGLRDLRVVALDLAGMVAGTKYRGEFEQRLTAVIDEVVAARRSVVVFVDELHAVVGAGAAEGGAMDAGTILKPALARGELQMIGATTLREYRRHIERDPALERRFEPVRVPEPTPAQAVAILRGLRERYERHHGVVISDGAIDAAVVLSDRYVHDRFLPDKAIDLIDRAAARVRLRAPAGPAVGLEERFDQLTRARDIAVDAEDYERAEALTRELDAVAAQLATARDAPPDAGARPELTRADVAAAVSRATGIPVARVDAVDAGDRERLLDLEAELARRVVGQDAAVEAVADAVRSGRAGLAAPGRPTGSLLFVGPPGVGKTELARALSEALHGGEPVRFDMGEFADAASLTRLLGAPPGHVGHDEPGQLTEALRRDPYAVLLFDEVEKAHREVTGALLALLDAGRLTDSHGRSVDATHAVVVLTSNLGAELILAAPGGDVEAAREPVLALARIVLRPELVNRVDEVVLFAPLSPAALAAVTGMVLAETRGRLAAQGIGLVVSDAAVAWLAGRGSGGPALGARPLRRTVAREVDRRLSRMLLAGQAAAGDEVRVDVDGAGGLTFTRHGRAGSDDRA
;
A
#
# COMPACT_ATOMS: atom_id res chain seq x y z
N MET A 1 24.57 -37.76 51.80
CA MET A 1 24.61 -38.52 53.11
C MET A 1 24.60 -37.51 54.23
N PRO A 2 23.85 -37.75 55.33
CA PRO A 2 22.68 -38.65 55.52
C PRO A 2 21.46 -37.92 56.11
N ASP A 3 20.34 -38.47 55.84
CA ASP A 3 19.38 -39.18 56.76
C ASP A 3 18.34 -38.36 57.51
N LYS A 4 17.14 -38.65 57.12
CA LYS A 4 15.81 -38.90 57.78
C LYS A 4 15.74 -38.82 59.31
N PRO A 5 14.55 -38.82 59.99
CA PRO A 5 13.22 -39.26 59.59
C PRO A 5 12.00 -38.57 60.31
N PHE A 6 10.76 -38.89 59.83
CA PHE A 6 9.45 -39.19 60.46
C PHE A 6 8.98 -38.57 61.79
N ARG A 7 7.66 -38.16 61.77
CA ARG A 7 6.52 -38.56 62.62
C ARG A 7 5.28 -37.75 62.26
N GLU A 8 4.23 -38.36 61.72
CA GLU A 8 2.99 -38.91 62.32
C GLU A 8 2.35 -38.12 63.47
N GLY A 9 1.02 -37.92 63.30
CA GLY A 9 0.06 -37.65 64.39
C GLY A 9 -1.06 -36.68 63.99
N ASP A 10 -2.15 -37.22 63.75
CA ASP A 10 -3.49 -37.29 64.29
C ASP A 10 -4.60 -36.52 63.60
N GLN A 11 -5.61 -37.28 63.17
CA GLN A 11 -7.01 -36.90 62.90
C GLN A 11 -7.74 -36.55 64.21
N PRO A 12 -9.05 -36.21 64.30
CA PRO A 12 -10.14 -36.23 63.33
C PRO A 12 -11.14 -35.04 63.48
N PHE A 13 -12.20 -35.05 62.67
CA PHE A 13 -13.62 -34.65 62.88
C PHE A 13 -14.14 -34.12 61.51
N GLY A 14 -15.13 -34.63 60.81
CA GLY A 14 -16.41 -35.17 61.27
C GLY A 14 -17.52 -34.32 60.71
N GLY A 15 -18.33 -34.89 59.79
CA GLY A 15 -19.69 -34.41 59.59
C GLY A 15 -20.02 -33.51 58.40
N ALA A 16 -20.60 -34.11 57.38
CA ALA A 16 -21.87 -33.69 56.74
C ALA A 16 -22.08 -34.46 55.42
N PHE A 17 -22.58 -35.66 55.50
CA PHE A 17 -23.29 -36.35 54.42
C PHE A 17 -24.78 -36.11 54.60
N GLY A 18 -25.43 -35.42 53.69
CA GLY A 18 -26.86 -35.34 53.52
C GLY A 18 -27.20 -34.18 52.60
N PRO A 19 -27.33 -34.38 51.34
CA PRO A 19 -28.63 -34.47 50.66
C PRO A 19 -28.63 -35.29 49.35
N LEU A 20 -28.01 -36.45 49.29
CA LEU A 20 -28.06 -37.34 48.14
C LEU A 20 -29.29 -38.25 48.12
N GLU A 21 -29.90 -38.51 49.28
CA GLU A 21 -31.10 -39.35 49.38
C GLU A 21 -32.37 -38.64 48.89
N ASP A 22 -32.48 -37.34 49.03
CA ASP A 22 -33.63 -36.57 48.53
C ASP A 22 -33.69 -36.40 46.99
N LEU A 23 -32.54 -36.54 46.33
CA LEU A 23 -32.50 -36.43 44.86
C LEU A 23 -32.91 -37.76 44.19
N VAL A 24 -32.57 -38.88 44.78
CA VAL A 24 -32.95 -40.23 44.28
C VAL A 24 -34.44 -40.50 44.48
N GLY A 25 -35.00 -40.04 45.61
CA GLY A 25 -36.46 -40.17 45.87
C GLY A 25 -37.37 -39.44 44.89
N ARG A 26 -36.92 -38.30 44.35
CA ARG A 26 -37.70 -37.54 43.33
C ARG A 26 -37.60 -38.13 41.91
N LEU A 27 -36.55 -38.87 41.59
CA LEU A 27 -36.34 -39.52 40.30
C LEU A 27 -37.16 -40.83 40.16
N VAL A 28 -37.39 -41.53 41.25
CA VAL A 28 -38.19 -42.77 41.27
C VAL A 28 -39.69 -42.49 41.25
N ALA A 29 -40.17 -41.41 41.88
CA ALA A 29 -41.60 -41.02 41.88
C ALA A 29 -42.09 -40.50 40.54
N GLY A 30 -41.18 -40.07 39.61
CA GLY A 30 -41.53 -39.63 38.24
C GLY A 30 -41.69 -40.74 37.22
N LEU A 31 -41.24 -41.96 37.55
CA LEU A 31 -41.30 -43.11 36.62
C LEU A 31 -42.54 -44.02 36.80
N GLU A 32 -43.29 -43.89 37.91
CA GLU A 32 -44.47 -44.73 38.17
C GLU A 32 -45.84 -44.15 37.70
N GLN A 33 -45.88 -42.95 37.14
CA GLN A 33 -47.13 -42.31 36.67
C GLN A 33 -47.35 -42.39 35.15
N GLY A 34 -46.65 -43.24 34.42
CA GLY A 34 -46.70 -43.34 32.95
C GLY A 34 -47.22 -44.63 32.35
N LEU A 35 -47.80 -45.54 33.15
CA LEU A 35 -48.36 -46.82 32.63
C LEU A 35 -49.81 -46.99 33.05
N GLY A 36 -50.72 -46.74 32.09
CA GLY A 36 -52.14 -47.14 32.25
C GLY A 36 -53.10 -46.41 31.32
N GLN A 37 -53.36 -46.91 30.16
CA GLN A 37 -54.66 -47.41 29.67
C GLN A 37 -54.71 -47.54 28.14
N ASP A 38 -54.88 -48.76 27.69
CA ASP A 38 -55.32 -49.15 26.35
C ASP A 38 -56.72 -48.64 26.06
N ASP A 39 -56.89 -48.06 24.83
CA ASP A 39 -58.17 -48.17 24.16
C ASP A 39 -58.00 -48.31 22.66
N ARG A 40 -58.60 -49.36 22.04
CA ARG A 40 -58.47 -49.75 20.67
C ARG A 40 -59.60 -49.10 19.84
N GLY A 41 -59.25 -48.40 18.74
CA GLY A 41 -60.15 -47.96 17.68
C GLY A 41 -59.39 -47.88 16.34
N PRO A 42 -60.05 -48.02 15.15
CA PRO A 42 -59.59 -48.81 14.02
C PRO A 42 -58.68 -48.02 13.04
N ALA A 43 -57.85 -48.82 12.32
CA ALA A 43 -56.87 -48.47 11.34
C ALA A 43 -57.34 -47.45 10.29
N ALA A 44 -56.53 -46.33 10.16
CA ALA A 44 -56.55 -45.42 9.01
C ALA A 44 -55.25 -45.55 8.23
N ARG A 45 -55.35 -45.55 6.90
CA ARG A 45 -54.28 -45.71 5.89
C ARG A 45 -53.14 -44.71 6.02
N PRO A 46 -51.89 -45.03 5.58
CA PRO A 46 -50.77 -44.13 5.68
C PRO A 46 -50.91 -42.97 4.69
N GLY A 47 -51.17 -41.79 5.22
CA GLY A 47 -51.09 -40.52 4.52
C GLY A 47 -49.65 -40.03 4.42
N SER A 48 -49.25 -39.53 3.29
CA SER A 48 -47.99 -38.89 2.94
C SER A 48 -47.50 -37.90 4.01
N PRO A 49 -46.18 -37.74 4.25
CA PRO A 49 -45.68 -36.79 5.24
C PRO A 49 -46.01 -35.36 4.81
N ARG A 50 -46.87 -34.71 5.57
CA ARG A 50 -47.08 -33.26 5.51
C ARG A 50 -45.78 -32.59 5.96
N THR A 51 -45.05 -31.97 5.05
CA THR A 51 -44.00 -31.01 5.30
C THR A 51 -44.60 -29.72 5.88
N GLY A 52 -44.81 -29.69 7.19
CA GLY A 52 -45.02 -28.44 7.92
C GLY A 52 -43.70 -27.72 8.13
N PRO A 53 -43.71 -26.41 8.29
CA PRO A 53 -42.48 -25.67 8.52
C PRO A 53 -41.76 -26.21 9.76
N ARG A 54 -40.53 -26.72 9.60
CA ARG A 54 -39.68 -27.15 10.71
C ARG A 54 -39.50 -25.95 11.65
N HIS A 55 -39.98 -26.03 12.90
CA HIS A 55 -39.73 -25.06 13.94
C HIS A 55 -38.22 -24.94 14.09
N ARG A 56 -37.66 -23.82 13.64
CA ARG A 56 -36.25 -23.47 13.88
C ARG A 56 -36.08 -23.22 15.38
N ALA A 57 -35.05 -23.82 16.01
CA ALA A 57 -34.70 -23.50 17.38
C ALA A 57 -34.38 -22.00 17.47
N PRO A 58 -34.90 -21.29 18.46
CA PRO A 58 -34.61 -19.88 18.64
C PRO A 58 -33.12 -19.70 19.02
N THR A 59 -32.44 -18.73 18.38
CA THR A 59 -31.01 -18.42 18.60
C THR A 59 -30.80 -16.97 19.07
N PRO A 60 -31.43 -16.54 20.19
CA PRO A 60 -31.45 -15.12 20.58
C PRO A 60 -30.07 -14.56 20.96
N ARG A 61 -29.15 -15.40 21.45
CA ARG A 61 -27.79 -14.97 21.77
C ARG A 61 -26.92 -14.84 20.54
N LEU A 62 -27.03 -15.80 19.61
CA LEU A 62 -26.39 -15.71 18.30
C LEU A 62 -26.87 -14.48 17.54
N ASP A 63 -28.18 -14.21 17.53
CA ASP A 63 -28.78 -13.05 16.86
C ASP A 63 -28.33 -11.72 17.48
N ARG A 64 -28.00 -11.71 18.77
CA ARG A 64 -27.48 -10.51 19.46
C ARG A 64 -26.03 -10.19 19.11
N HIS A 65 -25.22 -11.22 18.84
CA HIS A 65 -23.77 -11.10 18.64
C HIS A 65 -23.33 -11.48 17.22
N GLY A 66 -24.28 -11.67 16.31
CA GLY A 66 -24.01 -12.04 14.93
C GLY A 66 -24.89 -11.30 13.95
N ARG A 67 -24.37 -11.10 12.73
CA ARG A 67 -25.11 -10.57 11.58
C ARG A 67 -25.62 -11.75 10.75
N ASP A 68 -26.94 -11.86 10.59
CA ASP A 68 -27.56 -12.87 9.72
C ASP A 68 -27.40 -12.47 8.26
N LEU A 69 -26.47 -13.12 7.55
CA LEU A 69 -26.20 -12.85 6.14
C LEU A 69 -27.32 -13.37 5.24
N THR A 70 -28.00 -14.48 5.61
CA THR A 70 -29.16 -14.98 4.86
C THR A 70 -30.38 -14.10 5.00
N ALA A 71 -30.58 -13.44 6.12
CA ALA A 71 -31.60 -12.41 6.27
C ALA A 71 -31.26 -11.18 5.44
N ALA A 72 -30.02 -10.68 5.55
CA ALA A 72 -29.52 -9.55 4.76
C ALA A 72 -29.62 -9.80 3.23
N ALA A 73 -29.37 -11.04 2.79
CA ALA A 73 -29.56 -11.44 1.39
C ALA A 73 -31.03 -11.33 0.94
N ARG A 74 -32.00 -11.77 1.78
CA ARG A 74 -33.43 -11.63 1.48
C ARG A 74 -33.89 -10.19 1.38
N ASP A 75 -33.31 -9.35 2.21
CA ASP A 75 -33.61 -7.90 2.26
C ASP A 75 -32.88 -7.12 1.15
N GLY A 76 -32.06 -7.77 0.31
CA GLY A 76 -31.27 -7.13 -0.75
C GLY A 76 -30.17 -6.21 -0.20
N ALA A 77 -29.76 -6.41 1.06
CA ALA A 77 -28.79 -5.57 1.75
C ALA A 77 -27.32 -5.99 1.52
N LEU A 78 -27.09 -7.12 0.84
CA LEU A 78 -25.74 -7.59 0.50
C LEU A 78 -25.25 -7.02 -0.83
N ASP A 79 -23.93 -6.91 -0.96
CA ASP A 79 -23.29 -6.53 -2.21
C ASP A 79 -23.34 -7.67 -3.23
N PRO A 80 -23.48 -7.38 -4.54
CA PRO A 80 -23.41 -8.40 -5.56
C PRO A 80 -21.99 -8.98 -5.63
N VAL A 81 -21.90 -10.31 -5.60
CA VAL A 81 -20.63 -11.03 -5.67
C VAL A 81 -20.35 -11.42 -7.11
N VAL A 82 -19.26 -10.91 -7.66
CA VAL A 82 -18.85 -11.11 -9.06
C VAL A 82 -17.51 -11.86 -9.11
N GLY A 83 -17.39 -12.83 -10.00
CA GLY A 83 -16.11 -13.50 -10.33
C GLY A 83 -15.59 -14.47 -9.27
N ARG A 84 -16.43 -14.94 -8.33
CA ARG A 84 -16.06 -15.88 -7.25
C ARG A 84 -16.87 -17.18 -7.26
N ALA A 85 -17.36 -17.59 -8.44
CA ALA A 85 -18.21 -18.77 -8.57
C ALA A 85 -17.50 -20.05 -8.13
N ASP A 86 -16.26 -20.23 -8.57
CA ASP A 86 -15.47 -21.44 -8.29
C ASP A 86 -15.17 -21.58 -6.78
N GLU A 87 -14.81 -20.47 -6.12
CA GLU A 87 -14.55 -20.48 -4.68
C GLU A 87 -15.83 -20.73 -3.87
N ILE A 88 -16.96 -20.16 -4.29
CA ILE A 88 -18.27 -20.41 -3.67
C ILE A 88 -18.65 -21.88 -3.83
N ASP A 89 -18.49 -22.46 -5.03
CA ASP A 89 -18.77 -23.87 -5.29
C ASP A 89 -17.89 -24.79 -4.45
N ALA A 90 -16.61 -24.48 -4.31
CA ALA A 90 -15.67 -25.22 -3.46
C ALA A 90 -16.10 -25.19 -1.97
N VAL A 91 -16.54 -24.03 -1.47
CA VAL A 91 -17.04 -23.92 -0.09
C VAL A 91 -18.33 -24.72 0.10
N LEU A 92 -19.27 -24.64 -0.84
CA LEU A 92 -20.52 -25.41 -0.80
C LEU A 92 -20.27 -26.93 -0.84
N GLU A 93 -19.28 -27.37 -1.64
CA GLU A 93 -18.84 -28.77 -1.67
C GLU A 93 -18.32 -29.20 -0.31
N VAL A 94 -17.44 -28.41 0.33
CA VAL A 94 -16.90 -28.71 1.67
C VAL A 94 -18.00 -28.77 2.70
N LEU A 95 -18.95 -27.82 2.71
CA LEU A 95 -20.10 -27.81 3.63
C LEU A 95 -21.00 -29.04 3.48
N ALA A 96 -21.10 -29.61 2.29
CA ALA A 96 -21.88 -30.81 2.00
C ALA A 96 -21.18 -32.11 2.45
N ARG A 97 -19.90 -32.12 2.77
CA ARG A 97 -19.13 -33.29 3.19
C ARG A 97 -19.61 -33.84 4.53
N ARG A 98 -19.42 -35.13 4.75
CA ARG A 98 -19.70 -35.80 6.01
C ARG A 98 -18.67 -35.49 7.10
N THR A 99 -17.41 -35.36 6.71
CA THR A 99 -16.25 -35.08 7.58
C THR A 99 -15.44 -33.96 6.95
N LYS A 100 -14.64 -33.22 7.74
CA LYS A 100 -13.93 -32.03 7.30
C LYS A 100 -14.85 -31.03 6.57
N ASN A 101 -16.01 -30.79 7.16
CA ASN A 101 -17.07 -29.98 6.59
C ASN A 101 -17.05 -28.52 7.06
N ASN A 102 -15.91 -28.06 7.58
CA ASN A 102 -15.67 -26.66 7.94
C ASN A 102 -14.65 -26.07 6.99
N PRO A 103 -15.05 -25.29 5.97
CA PRO A 103 -14.12 -24.62 5.07
C PRO A 103 -13.42 -23.47 5.76
N VAL A 104 -12.13 -23.30 5.43
CA VAL A 104 -11.36 -22.10 5.80
C VAL A 104 -10.89 -21.40 4.54
N LEU A 105 -11.36 -20.17 4.35
CA LEU A 105 -10.96 -19.29 3.26
C LEU A 105 -9.55 -18.74 3.53
N LEU A 106 -8.59 -19.13 2.71
CA LEU A 106 -7.19 -18.74 2.82
C LEU A 106 -6.82 -17.74 1.72
N GLY A 107 -6.51 -16.51 2.09
CA GLY A 107 -6.11 -15.47 1.15
C GLY A 107 -5.59 -14.23 1.88
N ASP A 108 -4.93 -13.36 1.14
CA ASP A 108 -4.42 -12.11 1.68
C ASP A 108 -5.54 -11.16 2.13
N PRO A 109 -5.26 -10.16 2.96
CA PRO A 109 -6.26 -9.17 3.36
C PRO A 109 -6.81 -8.42 2.14
N GLY A 110 -8.13 -8.20 2.09
CA GLY A 110 -8.75 -7.42 1.01
C GLY A 110 -9.03 -8.17 -0.30
N VAL A 111 -8.72 -9.50 -0.42
CA VAL A 111 -9.02 -10.27 -1.66
C VAL A 111 -10.49 -10.65 -1.81
N GLY A 112 -11.35 -10.35 -0.83
CA GLY A 112 -12.80 -10.59 -0.91
C GLY A 112 -13.27 -11.90 -0.25
N LYS A 113 -12.61 -12.38 0.80
CA LYS A 113 -13.03 -13.59 1.55
C LYS A 113 -14.45 -13.48 2.12
N THR A 114 -14.77 -12.34 2.71
CA THR A 114 -16.10 -12.07 3.29
C THR A 114 -17.18 -12.03 2.20
N ALA A 115 -16.88 -11.47 1.03
CA ALA A 115 -17.78 -11.44 -0.12
C ALA A 115 -18.18 -12.85 -0.59
N ILE A 116 -17.26 -13.84 -0.54
CA ILE A 116 -17.58 -15.23 -0.87
C ILE A 116 -18.67 -15.77 0.06
N VAL A 117 -18.60 -15.47 1.35
CA VAL A 117 -19.60 -15.93 2.33
C VAL A 117 -20.94 -15.22 2.13
N GLU A 118 -20.91 -13.95 1.78
CA GLU A 118 -22.11 -13.20 1.37
C GLU A 118 -22.73 -13.78 0.09
N GLY A 119 -21.91 -14.19 -0.88
CA GLY A 119 -22.33 -14.89 -2.09
C GLY A 119 -22.98 -16.25 -1.81
N ILE A 120 -22.45 -17.00 -0.84
CA ILE A 120 -23.06 -18.25 -0.36
C ILE A 120 -24.46 -17.98 0.21
N ALA A 121 -24.59 -16.96 1.06
CA ALA A 121 -25.88 -16.57 1.64
C ALA A 121 -26.89 -16.16 0.55
N ALA A 122 -26.44 -15.41 -0.47
CA ALA A 122 -27.28 -15.04 -1.62
C ALA A 122 -27.74 -16.27 -2.43
N ARG A 123 -26.85 -17.22 -2.74
CA ARG A 123 -27.21 -18.48 -3.45
C ARG A 123 -28.15 -19.37 -2.63
N ILE A 124 -27.99 -19.43 -1.30
CA ILE A 124 -28.94 -20.15 -0.43
C ILE A 124 -30.34 -19.55 -0.55
N VAL A 125 -30.45 -18.23 -0.52
CA VAL A 125 -31.71 -17.52 -0.63
C VAL A 125 -32.34 -17.68 -2.03
N ALA A 126 -31.52 -17.67 -3.08
CA ALA A 126 -31.94 -17.92 -4.46
C ALA A 126 -32.34 -19.39 -4.72
N GLY A 127 -31.99 -20.31 -3.80
CA GLY A 127 -32.23 -21.74 -3.97
C GLY A 127 -31.22 -22.43 -4.91
N GLU A 128 -30.15 -21.77 -5.27
CA GLU A 128 -29.09 -22.23 -6.17
C GLU A 128 -28.02 -23.07 -5.45
N VAL A 129 -28.42 -23.87 -4.48
CA VAL A 129 -27.60 -24.76 -3.70
C VAL A 129 -28.19 -26.16 -3.63
N PRO A 130 -27.38 -27.21 -3.34
CA PRO A 130 -27.85 -28.55 -3.12
C PRO A 130 -28.99 -28.60 -2.09
N GLU A 131 -29.94 -29.54 -2.24
CA GLU A 131 -31.15 -29.65 -1.42
C GLU A 131 -30.86 -29.67 0.09
N GLY A 132 -29.74 -30.32 0.49
CA GLY A 132 -29.33 -30.41 1.90
C GLY A 132 -28.85 -29.08 2.50
N LEU A 133 -28.59 -28.05 1.68
CA LEU A 133 -28.06 -26.74 2.10
C LEU A 133 -29.11 -25.61 1.97
N ARG A 134 -30.29 -25.86 1.41
CA ARG A 134 -31.31 -24.83 1.12
C ARG A 134 -31.90 -24.15 2.37
N ASP A 135 -31.95 -24.87 3.47
CA ASP A 135 -32.50 -24.35 4.73
C ASP A 135 -31.46 -23.79 5.66
N LEU A 136 -30.21 -23.70 5.21
CA LEU A 136 -29.14 -23.19 6.04
C LEU A 136 -29.27 -21.68 6.27
N ARG A 137 -28.91 -21.29 7.46
CA ARG A 137 -28.78 -19.92 7.92
C ARG A 137 -27.28 -19.62 8.13
N VAL A 138 -26.74 -18.62 7.45
CA VAL A 138 -25.35 -18.18 7.58
C VAL A 138 -25.32 -16.94 8.46
N VAL A 139 -24.59 -17.00 9.59
CA VAL A 139 -24.49 -15.92 10.55
C VAL A 139 -23.01 -15.57 10.76
N ALA A 140 -22.64 -14.34 10.45
CA ALA A 140 -21.30 -13.81 10.73
C ALA A 140 -21.23 -13.40 12.21
N LEU A 141 -20.30 -13.98 12.95
CA LEU A 141 -20.13 -13.74 14.38
C LEU A 141 -19.24 -12.51 14.61
N ASP A 142 -19.73 -11.55 15.39
CA ASP A 142 -18.95 -10.38 15.81
C ASP A 142 -18.18 -10.67 17.11
N LEU A 143 -16.99 -11.20 16.96
CA LEU A 143 -16.12 -11.52 18.10
C LEU A 143 -15.62 -10.26 18.82
N ALA A 144 -15.35 -9.19 18.09
CA ALA A 144 -14.91 -7.93 18.67
C ALA A 144 -16.00 -7.32 19.56
N GLY A 145 -17.26 -7.32 19.07
CA GLY A 145 -18.42 -6.89 19.86
C GLY A 145 -18.69 -7.77 21.07
N MET A 146 -18.37 -9.06 21.00
CA MET A 146 -18.50 -9.97 22.15
C MET A 146 -17.48 -9.70 23.26
N VAL A 147 -16.28 -9.23 22.92
CA VAL A 147 -15.23 -8.80 23.85
C VAL A 147 -15.52 -7.40 24.42
N ALA A 148 -16.07 -6.53 23.59
CA ALA A 148 -16.41 -5.17 24.00
C ALA A 148 -17.41 -5.16 25.16
N GLY A 149 -17.11 -4.44 26.22
CA GLY A 149 -17.98 -4.33 27.42
C GLY A 149 -17.86 -5.50 28.41
N THR A 150 -16.92 -6.42 28.23
CA THR A 150 -16.58 -7.41 29.27
C THR A 150 -15.52 -6.83 30.20
N LYS A 151 -15.79 -6.82 31.51
CA LYS A 151 -14.81 -6.43 32.53
C LYS A 151 -13.87 -7.57 32.94
N TYR A 152 -14.31 -8.81 32.73
CA TYR A 152 -13.60 -10.02 33.12
C TYR A 152 -13.58 -11.04 32.02
N ARG A 153 -12.48 -11.77 31.89
CA ARG A 153 -12.24 -12.86 30.94
C ARG A 153 -13.37 -13.90 30.90
N GLY A 154 -13.88 -14.30 32.05
CA GLY A 154 -14.93 -15.30 32.16
C GLY A 154 -16.27 -14.91 31.55
N GLU A 155 -16.56 -13.60 31.39
CA GLU A 155 -17.80 -13.14 30.75
C GLU A 155 -17.80 -13.41 29.24
N PHE A 156 -16.66 -13.21 28.57
CA PHE A 156 -16.51 -13.54 27.14
C PHE A 156 -16.63 -15.05 26.93
N GLU A 157 -15.92 -15.85 27.73
CA GLU A 157 -15.98 -17.32 27.65
C GLU A 157 -17.42 -17.82 27.82
N GLN A 158 -18.17 -17.28 28.79
CA GLN A 158 -19.59 -17.63 29.01
C GLN A 158 -20.47 -17.21 27.83
N ARG A 159 -20.27 -16.02 27.24
CA ARG A 159 -21.01 -15.54 26.08
C ARG A 159 -20.76 -16.44 24.87
N LEU A 160 -19.48 -16.75 24.58
CA LEU A 160 -19.11 -17.61 23.47
C LEU A 160 -19.65 -19.03 23.64
N THR A 161 -19.52 -19.62 24.82
CA THR A 161 -20.07 -20.94 25.13
C THR A 161 -21.58 -20.97 24.90
N ALA A 162 -22.28 -19.95 25.38
CA ALA A 162 -23.72 -19.89 25.24
C ALA A 162 -24.19 -19.72 23.78
N VAL A 163 -23.42 -19.01 22.92
CA VAL A 163 -23.68 -18.93 21.48
C VAL A 163 -23.43 -20.28 20.82
N ILE A 164 -22.35 -20.97 21.17
CA ILE A 164 -22.04 -22.30 20.62
C ILE A 164 -23.13 -23.31 20.99
N ASP A 165 -23.60 -23.32 22.23
CA ASP A 165 -24.68 -24.20 22.67
C ASP A 165 -25.96 -23.98 21.88
N GLU A 166 -26.32 -22.72 21.55
CA GLU A 166 -27.45 -22.40 20.68
C GLU A 166 -27.25 -22.94 19.26
N VAL A 167 -26.04 -22.78 18.69
CA VAL A 167 -25.73 -23.28 17.35
C VAL A 167 -25.77 -24.81 17.30
N VAL A 168 -25.23 -25.49 18.32
CA VAL A 168 -25.28 -26.94 18.46
C VAL A 168 -26.74 -27.42 18.58
N ALA A 169 -27.56 -26.72 19.38
CA ALA A 169 -29.00 -27.03 19.52
C ALA A 169 -29.78 -26.87 18.22
N ALA A 170 -29.34 -25.97 17.33
CA ALA A 170 -29.92 -25.75 16.02
C ALA A 170 -29.64 -26.87 14.99
N ARG A 171 -28.86 -27.88 15.34
CA ARG A 171 -28.67 -29.14 14.56
C ARG A 171 -28.35 -28.95 13.09
N ARG A 172 -27.22 -28.28 12.79
CA ARG A 172 -26.76 -28.03 11.40
C ARG A 172 -27.70 -27.17 10.53
N SER A 173 -28.67 -26.48 11.10
CA SER A 173 -29.45 -25.48 10.37
C SER A 173 -28.77 -24.11 10.34
N VAL A 174 -27.70 -23.93 11.11
CA VAL A 174 -26.92 -22.71 11.23
C VAL A 174 -25.47 -23.00 10.90
N VAL A 175 -24.88 -22.17 10.04
CA VAL A 175 -23.44 -22.12 9.75
C VAL A 175 -22.92 -20.77 10.30
N VAL A 176 -21.93 -20.85 11.15
CA VAL A 176 -21.28 -19.65 11.72
C VAL A 176 -20.11 -19.24 10.85
N PHE A 177 -20.08 -18.00 10.42
CA PHE A 177 -18.91 -17.43 9.80
C PHE A 177 -18.06 -16.68 10.82
N VAL A 178 -16.77 -16.98 10.84
CA VAL A 178 -15.78 -16.34 11.70
C VAL A 178 -14.68 -15.75 10.83
N ASP A 179 -14.66 -14.44 10.74
CA ASP A 179 -13.53 -13.73 10.13
C ASP A 179 -12.36 -13.68 11.09
N GLU A 180 -11.15 -13.62 10.57
CA GLU A 180 -9.90 -13.68 11.35
C GLU A 180 -9.88 -14.89 12.33
N LEU A 181 -10.21 -16.08 11.82
CA LEU A 181 -10.29 -17.31 12.63
C LEU A 181 -9.09 -17.52 13.56
N HIS A 182 -7.91 -17.06 13.18
CA HIS A 182 -6.70 -17.12 13.97
C HIS A 182 -6.77 -16.33 15.29
N ALA A 183 -7.56 -15.26 15.34
CA ALA A 183 -7.77 -14.48 16.56
C ALA A 183 -8.51 -15.28 17.64
N VAL A 184 -9.32 -16.25 17.22
CA VAL A 184 -10.07 -17.14 18.13
C VAL A 184 -9.27 -18.35 18.57
N VAL A 185 -8.45 -18.90 17.65
CA VAL A 185 -7.75 -20.18 17.84
C VAL A 185 -6.35 -19.99 18.42
N GLY A 186 -5.71 -18.84 18.15
CA GLY A 186 -4.32 -18.58 18.52
C GLY A 186 -4.08 -17.73 19.75
N ALA A 187 -5.13 -17.25 20.39
CA ALA A 187 -5.04 -16.28 21.47
C ALA A 187 -4.49 -16.83 22.82
N GLY A 188 -4.12 -18.11 22.90
CA GLY A 188 -3.65 -18.74 24.13
C GLY A 188 -2.14 -18.84 24.34
N ALA A 189 -1.30 -18.46 23.37
CA ALA A 189 0.14 -18.74 23.37
C ALA A 189 1.06 -17.55 23.69
N ALA A 190 0.53 -16.33 23.90
CA ALA A 190 1.34 -15.16 24.26
C ALA A 190 1.42 -14.98 25.79
N GLU A 191 2.61 -14.74 26.29
CA GLU A 191 2.89 -14.35 27.68
C GLU A 191 2.05 -13.13 28.07
N GLY A 192 0.91 -13.35 28.73
CA GLY A 192 0.03 -12.27 29.15
C GLY A 192 -1.46 -12.60 29.18
N GLY A 193 -1.89 -13.84 28.94
CA GLY A 193 -3.26 -14.27 29.24
C GLY A 193 -4.31 -13.91 28.19
N ALA A 194 -3.97 -13.96 26.92
CA ALA A 194 -4.93 -13.85 25.82
C ALA A 194 -5.90 -15.05 25.79
N MET A 195 -7.16 -14.79 25.45
CA MET A 195 -8.31 -15.68 25.52
C MET A 195 -8.15 -16.92 24.65
N ASP A 196 -8.21 -18.12 25.21
CA ASP A 196 -8.22 -19.37 24.45
C ASP A 196 -9.67 -19.78 24.09
N ALA A 197 -10.29 -19.04 23.20
CA ALA A 197 -11.59 -19.40 22.64
C ALA A 197 -11.51 -20.71 21.83
N GLY A 198 -10.31 -21.08 21.38
CA GLY A 198 -10.05 -22.39 20.75
C GLY A 198 -10.43 -23.57 21.63
N THR A 199 -10.20 -23.47 22.94
CA THR A 199 -10.55 -24.52 23.90
C THR A 199 -12.07 -24.74 23.98
N ILE A 200 -12.87 -23.70 23.77
CA ILE A 200 -14.34 -23.77 23.80
C ILE A 200 -14.88 -24.36 22.47
N LEU A 201 -14.25 -23.99 21.33
CA LEU A 201 -14.69 -24.47 20.00
C LEU A 201 -14.27 -25.91 19.72
N LYS A 202 -13.09 -26.34 20.15
CA LYS A 202 -12.53 -27.67 19.87
C LYS A 202 -13.47 -28.83 20.18
N PRO A 203 -14.16 -28.92 21.35
CA PRO A 203 -15.07 -30.04 21.64
C PRO A 203 -16.24 -30.12 20.66
N ALA A 204 -16.88 -29.02 20.34
CA ALA A 204 -18.04 -28.98 19.43
C ALA A 204 -17.62 -29.30 17.97
N LEU A 205 -16.47 -28.80 17.52
CA LEU A 205 -15.86 -29.14 16.23
C LEU A 205 -15.46 -30.62 16.18
N ALA A 206 -14.88 -31.17 17.26
CA ALA A 206 -14.44 -32.55 17.34
C ALA A 206 -15.62 -33.53 17.23
N ARG A 207 -16.77 -33.22 17.81
CA ARG A 207 -17.99 -34.01 17.69
C ARG A 207 -18.76 -33.80 16.38
N GLY A 208 -18.37 -32.80 15.57
CA GLY A 208 -19.06 -32.44 14.33
C GLY A 208 -20.44 -31.83 14.56
N GLU A 209 -20.66 -31.25 15.74
CA GLU A 209 -21.91 -30.59 16.16
C GLU A 209 -21.96 -29.13 15.71
N LEU A 210 -20.78 -28.50 15.54
CA LEU A 210 -20.62 -27.14 15.03
C LEU A 210 -20.21 -27.16 13.56
N GLN A 211 -20.91 -26.41 12.73
CA GLN A 211 -20.55 -26.15 11.34
C GLN A 211 -20.17 -24.69 11.19
N MET A 212 -18.99 -24.44 10.65
CA MET A 212 -18.45 -23.08 10.52
C MET A 212 -17.68 -22.87 9.22
N ILE A 213 -17.66 -21.63 8.78
CA ILE A 213 -16.75 -21.11 7.76
C ILE A 213 -15.74 -20.20 8.46
N GLY A 214 -14.46 -20.44 8.27
CA GLY A 214 -13.41 -19.56 8.75
C GLY A 214 -12.82 -18.74 7.63
N ALA A 215 -12.29 -17.55 7.92
CA ALA A 215 -11.44 -16.80 7.03
C ALA A 215 -10.15 -16.39 7.74
N THR A 216 -9.00 -16.52 7.07
CA THR A 216 -7.69 -16.12 7.61
C THR A 216 -6.65 -16.01 6.49
N THR A 217 -5.45 -15.58 6.82
CA THR A 217 -4.31 -15.60 5.89
C THR A 217 -3.61 -16.97 5.91
N LEU A 218 -2.89 -17.31 4.83
CA LEU A 218 -2.11 -18.55 4.77
C LEU A 218 -1.05 -18.63 5.88
N ARG A 219 -0.44 -17.50 6.23
CA ARG A 219 0.57 -17.39 7.30
C ARG A 219 -0.03 -17.74 8.66
N GLU A 220 -1.17 -17.17 9.00
CA GLU A 220 -1.85 -17.39 10.28
C GLU A 220 -2.45 -18.80 10.35
N TYR A 221 -2.98 -19.33 9.23
CA TYR A 221 -3.44 -20.71 9.15
C TYR A 221 -2.34 -21.71 9.53
N ARG A 222 -1.15 -21.56 8.90
CA ARG A 222 0.01 -22.42 9.21
C ARG A 222 0.48 -22.29 10.65
N ARG A 223 0.40 -21.09 11.20
CA ARG A 223 0.88 -20.81 12.56
C ARG A 223 -0.05 -21.34 13.64
N HIS A 224 -1.36 -21.27 13.44
CA HIS A 224 -2.37 -21.48 14.51
C HIS A 224 -3.26 -22.70 14.29
N ILE A 225 -3.55 -23.09 13.05
CA ILE A 225 -4.50 -24.16 12.74
C ILE A 225 -3.78 -25.43 12.30
N GLU A 226 -2.87 -25.35 11.34
CA GLU A 226 -2.12 -26.51 10.81
C GLU A 226 -1.25 -27.19 11.88
N ARG A 227 -0.77 -26.42 12.87
CA ARG A 227 0.02 -26.98 14.00
C ARG A 227 -0.81 -27.74 15.03
N ASP A 228 -2.12 -27.59 15.01
CA ASP A 228 -3.03 -28.29 15.93
C ASP A 228 -3.72 -29.45 15.21
N PRO A 229 -3.32 -30.72 15.47
CA PRO A 229 -3.87 -31.88 14.76
C PRO A 229 -5.38 -32.08 14.97
N ALA A 230 -5.96 -31.52 16.03
CA ALA A 230 -7.40 -31.62 16.30
C ALA A 230 -8.19 -30.68 15.41
N LEU A 231 -7.64 -29.50 15.08
CA LEU A 231 -8.25 -28.53 14.19
C LEU A 231 -7.98 -28.88 12.72
N GLU A 232 -6.75 -29.24 12.37
CA GLU A 232 -6.36 -29.61 11.00
C GLU A 232 -7.27 -30.71 10.40
N ARG A 233 -7.66 -31.70 11.23
CA ARG A 233 -8.56 -32.78 10.80
C ARG A 233 -10.02 -32.35 10.62
N ARG A 234 -10.40 -31.13 11.01
CA ARG A 234 -11.76 -30.62 10.97
C ARG A 234 -11.98 -29.52 9.96
N PHE A 235 -10.91 -28.82 9.62
CA PHE A 235 -10.95 -27.76 8.64
C PHE A 235 -10.43 -28.22 7.28
N GLU A 236 -11.06 -27.71 6.21
CA GLU A 236 -10.61 -27.89 4.84
C GLU A 236 -10.23 -26.52 4.24
N PRO A 237 -8.98 -26.34 3.83
CA PRO A 237 -8.54 -25.06 3.26
C PRO A 237 -9.07 -24.83 1.84
N VAL A 238 -9.71 -23.69 1.62
CA VAL A 238 -10.12 -23.19 0.31
C VAL A 238 -9.30 -21.94 0.00
N ARG A 239 -8.50 -21.99 -1.07
CA ARG A 239 -7.66 -20.86 -1.46
C ARG A 239 -8.48 -19.79 -2.16
N VAL A 240 -8.26 -18.54 -1.75
CA VAL A 240 -8.85 -17.35 -2.36
C VAL A 240 -7.72 -16.50 -2.92
N PRO A 241 -7.38 -16.62 -4.21
CA PRO A 241 -6.33 -15.83 -4.83
C PRO A 241 -6.76 -14.36 -4.98
N GLU A 242 -5.78 -13.47 -5.14
CA GLU A 242 -6.02 -12.12 -5.60
C GLU A 242 -6.67 -12.16 -6.98
N PRO A 243 -7.75 -11.39 -7.23
CA PRO A 243 -8.38 -11.36 -8.55
C PRO A 243 -7.44 -10.70 -9.56
N THR A 244 -7.49 -11.17 -10.80
CA THR A 244 -6.80 -10.51 -11.91
C THR A 244 -7.35 -9.09 -12.12
N PRO A 245 -6.60 -8.16 -12.72
CA PRO A 245 -7.11 -6.82 -13.04
C PRO A 245 -8.43 -6.84 -13.81
N ALA A 246 -8.61 -7.76 -14.75
CA ALA A 246 -9.86 -7.91 -15.51
C ALA A 246 -11.04 -8.34 -14.62
N GLN A 247 -10.81 -9.26 -13.68
CA GLN A 247 -11.82 -9.66 -12.69
C GLN A 247 -12.13 -8.52 -11.72
N ALA A 248 -11.11 -7.75 -11.29
CA ALA A 248 -11.30 -6.59 -10.42
C ALA A 248 -12.17 -5.51 -11.10
N VAL A 249 -11.96 -5.22 -12.39
CA VAL A 249 -12.83 -4.32 -13.17
C VAL A 249 -14.28 -4.83 -13.17
N ALA A 250 -14.51 -6.14 -13.39
CA ALA A 250 -15.85 -6.71 -13.35
C ALA A 250 -16.49 -6.58 -11.96
N ILE A 251 -15.73 -6.78 -10.88
CA ILE A 251 -16.21 -6.58 -9.50
C ILE A 251 -16.62 -5.12 -9.27
N LEU A 252 -15.77 -4.15 -9.64
CA LEU A 252 -16.08 -2.73 -9.47
C LEU A 252 -17.29 -2.29 -10.28
N ARG A 253 -17.46 -2.82 -11.50
CA ARG A 253 -18.68 -2.60 -12.32
C ARG A 253 -19.93 -3.13 -11.62
N GLY A 254 -19.84 -4.26 -10.96
CA GLY A 254 -20.95 -4.80 -10.16
C GLY A 254 -21.31 -3.93 -8.95
N LEU A 255 -20.32 -3.28 -8.35
CA LEU A 255 -20.49 -2.39 -7.19
C LEU A 255 -20.87 -0.96 -7.56
N ARG A 256 -20.70 -0.55 -8.83
CA ARG A 256 -20.88 0.83 -9.33
C ARG A 256 -22.14 1.49 -8.81
N GLU A 257 -23.28 0.87 -9.03
CA GLU A 257 -24.60 1.46 -8.72
C GLU A 257 -24.76 1.80 -7.22
N ARG A 258 -24.17 1.00 -6.34
CA ARG A 258 -24.20 1.26 -4.88
C ARG A 258 -23.35 2.44 -4.50
N TYR A 259 -22.14 2.54 -5.06
CA TYR A 259 -21.23 3.68 -4.81
C TYR A 259 -21.79 4.96 -5.42
N GLU A 260 -22.37 4.91 -6.62
CA GLU A 260 -23.07 6.05 -7.25
C GLU A 260 -24.23 6.55 -6.40
N ARG A 261 -25.02 5.61 -5.84
CA ARG A 261 -26.15 5.95 -4.96
C ARG A 261 -25.67 6.54 -3.63
N HIS A 262 -24.61 5.98 -3.06
CA HIS A 262 -24.07 6.43 -1.78
C HIS A 262 -23.46 7.85 -1.87
N HIS A 263 -22.63 8.08 -2.89
CA HIS A 263 -21.95 9.37 -3.06
C HIS A 263 -22.71 10.40 -3.87
N GLY A 264 -23.79 10.01 -4.56
CA GLY A 264 -24.54 10.91 -5.45
C GLY A 264 -23.75 11.37 -6.67
N VAL A 265 -22.84 10.55 -7.18
CA VAL A 265 -21.99 10.80 -8.35
C VAL A 265 -22.29 9.77 -9.45
N VAL A 266 -21.84 10.04 -10.67
CA VAL A 266 -21.81 9.06 -11.77
C VAL A 266 -20.38 8.56 -11.92
N ILE A 267 -20.17 7.25 -11.95
CA ILE A 267 -18.82 6.66 -12.07
C ILE A 267 -18.61 6.22 -13.51
N SER A 268 -17.68 6.89 -14.22
CA SER A 268 -17.36 6.52 -15.61
C SER A 268 -16.60 5.18 -15.69
N ASP A 269 -16.73 4.49 -16.85
CA ASP A 269 -15.94 3.27 -17.10
C ASP A 269 -14.43 3.55 -17.03
N GLY A 270 -14.01 4.73 -17.53
CA GLY A 270 -12.62 5.16 -17.45
C GLY A 270 -12.11 5.34 -16.01
N ALA A 271 -12.99 5.71 -15.06
CA ALA A 271 -12.63 5.79 -13.64
C ALA A 271 -12.44 4.40 -13.03
N ILE A 272 -13.30 3.44 -13.38
CA ILE A 272 -13.19 2.04 -12.90
C ILE A 272 -11.90 1.41 -13.42
N ASP A 273 -11.64 1.50 -14.72
CA ASP A 273 -10.44 0.96 -15.33
C ASP A 273 -9.17 1.62 -14.72
N ALA A 274 -9.22 2.95 -14.53
CA ALA A 274 -8.13 3.67 -13.88
C ALA A 274 -7.92 3.23 -12.42
N ALA A 275 -8.99 3.02 -11.65
CA ALA A 275 -8.86 2.59 -10.25
C ALA A 275 -8.15 1.25 -10.13
N VAL A 276 -8.45 0.30 -11.01
CA VAL A 276 -7.80 -1.01 -11.03
C VAL A 276 -6.35 -0.88 -11.50
N VAL A 277 -6.12 -0.28 -12.67
CA VAL A 277 -4.78 -0.19 -13.27
C VAL A 277 -3.83 0.61 -12.40
N LEU A 278 -4.28 1.78 -11.90
CA LEU A 278 -3.43 2.66 -11.10
C LEU A 278 -3.21 2.11 -9.68
N SER A 279 -4.20 1.44 -9.07
CA SER A 279 -3.97 0.79 -7.77
C SER A 279 -3.02 -0.40 -7.89
N ASP A 280 -3.14 -1.17 -8.96
CA ASP A 280 -2.27 -2.32 -9.20
C ASP A 280 -0.82 -1.86 -9.41
N ARG A 281 -0.65 -0.76 -10.14
CA ARG A 281 0.65 -0.18 -10.47
C ARG A 281 1.31 0.59 -9.32
N TYR A 282 0.55 1.30 -8.48
CA TYR A 282 1.10 2.27 -7.52
C TYR A 282 0.81 1.95 -6.05
N VAL A 283 -0.10 1.01 -5.75
CA VAL A 283 -0.46 0.62 -4.38
C VAL A 283 -0.07 -0.84 -4.16
N HIS A 284 1.11 -1.09 -3.57
CA HIS A 284 1.68 -2.44 -3.43
C HIS A 284 1.51 -3.03 -2.04
N ASP A 285 1.08 -2.24 -1.07
CA ASP A 285 0.85 -2.66 0.32
C ASP A 285 -0.52 -3.32 0.54
N ARG A 286 -1.37 -3.34 -0.49
CA ARG A 286 -2.72 -3.90 -0.48
C ARG A 286 -3.00 -4.71 -1.75
N PHE A 287 -4.06 -5.51 -1.69
CA PHE A 287 -4.46 -6.41 -2.76
C PHE A 287 -5.75 -5.96 -3.45
N LEU A 288 -5.91 -6.36 -4.71
CA LEU A 288 -7.19 -6.24 -5.42
C LEU A 288 -8.24 -7.17 -4.80
N PRO A 289 -9.54 -6.81 -4.80
CA PRO A 289 -10.11 -5.57 -5.32
C PRO A 289 -10.11 -4.40 -4.31
N ASP A 290 -9.76 -4.64 -3.04
CA ASP A 290 -9.90 -3.68 -1.92
C ASP A 290 -9.20 -2.34 -2.21
N LYS A 291 -7.94 -2.38 -2.70
CA LYS A 291 -7.19 -1.17 -3.05
C LYS A 291 -7.85 -0.32 -4.13
N ALA A 292 -8.53 -0.95 -5.11
CA ALA A 292 -9.22 -0.25 -6.17
C ALA A 292 -10.58 0.30 -5.71
N ILE A 293 -11.30 -0.44 -4.85
CA ILE A 293 -12.54 -0.01 -4.21
C ILE A 293 -12.29 1.24 -3.34
N ASP A 294 -11.25 1.20 -2.49
CA ASP A 294 -10.87 2.33 -1.63
C ASP A 294 -10.53 3.59 -2.44
N LEU A 295 -9.89 3.44 -3.61
CA LEU A 295 -9.63 4.58 -4.51
C LEU A 295 -10.91 5.18 -5.09
N ILE A 296 -11.86 4.34 -5.54
CA ILE A 296 -13.17 4.81 -6.03
C ILE A 296 -13.91 5.54 -4.92
N ASP A 297 -13.97 4.95 -3.73
CA ASP A 297 -14.66 5.53 -2.57
C ASP A 297 -14.11 6.91 -2.21
N ARG A 298 -12.79 7.03 -2.07
CA ARG A 298 -12.11 8.31 -1.78
C ARG A 298 -12.26 9.34 -2.89
N ALA A 299 -12.16 8.91 -4.15
CA ALA A 299 -12.29 9.82 -5.28
C ALA A 299 -13.72 10.32 -5.42
N ALA A 300 -14.73 9.43 -5.27
CA ALA A 300 -16.15 9.78 -5.32
C ALA A 300 -16.55 10.74 -4.20
N ALA A 301 -16.13 10.47 -2.96
CA ALA A 301 -16.34 11.37 -1.83
C ALA A 301 -15.78 12.77 -2.12
N ARG A 302 -14.62 12.87 -2.74
CA ARG A 302 -14.01 14.15 -3.06
C ARG A 302 -14.69 14.89 -4.21
N VAL A 303 -15.12 14.17 -5.25
CA VAL A 303 -15.90 14.75 -6.34
C VAL A 303 -17.19 15.34 -5.78
N ARG A 304 -17.85 14.62 -4.87
CA ARG A 304 -19.04 15.12 -4.17
C ARG A 304 -18.78 16.39 -3.36
N LEU A 305 -17.66 16.44 -2.61
CA LEU A 305 -17.28 17.62 -1.82
C LEU A 305 -16.94 18.85 -2.67
N ARG A 306 -16.50 18.65 -3.91
CA ARG A 306 -16.19 19.74 -4.86
C ARG A 306 -17.39 20.21 -5.65
N ALA A 307 -18.41 19.37 -5.76
CA ALA A 307 -19.63 19.74 -6.46
C ALA A 307 -20.32 20.90 -5.72
N PRO A 308 -20.81 21.89 -6.44
CA PRO A 308 -21.61 22.95 -5.80
C PRO A 308 -22.75 22.32 -5.04
N ALA A 309 -23.02 22.82 -3.84
CA ALA A 309 -24.12 22.35 -3.01
C ALA A 309 -25.41 22.48 -3.82
N GLY A 310 -26.06 21.36 -4.11
CA GLY A 310 -27.33 21.38 -4.83
C GLY A 310 -28.39 22.12 -4.02
N PRO A 311 -29.49 22.57 -4.66
CA PRO A 311 -30.55 23.33 -3.99
C PRO A 311 -31.09 22.63 -2.72
N ALA A 312 -31.07 21.30 -2.65
CA ALA A 312 -31.48 20.53 -1.49
C ALA A 312 -30.60 20.79 -0.23
N VAL A 313 -29.27 20.92 -0.39
CA VAL A 313 -28.35 21.14 0.74
C VAL A 313 -28.58 22.53 1.37
N GLY A 314 -28.77 23.55 0.54
CA GLY A 314 -29.12 24.88 1.04
C GLY A 314 -30.48 24.94 1.76
N LEU A 315 -31.44 24.11 1.33
CA LEU A 315 -32.73 23.94 1.98
C LEU A 315 -32.60 23.16 3.30
N GLU A 316 -31.75 22.14 3.38
CA GLU A 316 -31.46 21.40 4.62
C GLU A 316 -30.81 22.31 5.68
N GLU A 317 -29.81 23.09 5.32
CA GLU A 317 -29.17 24.06 6.21
C GLU A 317 -30.19 25.11 6.70
N ARG A 318 -31.06 25.57 5.80
CA ARG A 318 -32.12 26.51 6.14
C ARG A 318 -33.16 25.91 7.08
N PHE A 319 -33.54 24.66 6.86
CA PHE A 319 -34.44 23.89 7.73
C PHE A 319 -33.86 23.76 9.15
N ASP A 320 -32.58 23.38 9.27
CA ASP A 320 -31.90 23.28 10.57
C ASP A 320 -31.80 24.62 11.29
N GLN A 321 -31.52 25.72 10.57
CA GLN A 321 -31.46 27.05 11.14
C GLN A 321 -32.82 27.48 11.66
N LEU A 322 -33.90 27.27 10.89
CA LEU A 322 -35.26 27.60 11.29
C LEU A 322 -35.73 26.74 12.48
N THR A 323 -35.35 25.46 12.52
CA THR A 323 -35.67 24.57 13.65
C THR A 323 -35.04 25.08 14.93
N ARG A 324 -33.73 25.43 14.90
CA ARG A 324 -33.04 26.01 16.07
C ARG A 324 -33.67 27.37 16.50
N ALA A 325 -34.01 28.20 15.51
CA ALA A 325 -34.63 29.48 15.80
C ALA A 325 -36.01 29.33 16.44
N ARG A 326 -36.83 28.37 15.98
CA ARG A 326 -38.13 28.02 16.58
C ARG A 326 -37.95 27.54 18.02
N ASP A 327 -37.02 26.63 18.27
CA ASP A 327 -36.79 26.07 19.61
C ASP A 327 -36.35 27.17 20.59
N ILE A 328 -35.50 28.11 20.15
CA ILE A 328 -35.13 29.31 20.96
C ILE A 328 -36.36 30.19 21.23
N ALA A 329 -37.24 30.39 20.25
CA ALA A 329 -38.46 31.20 20.46
C ALA A 329 -39.45 30.52 21.42
N VAL A 330 -39.58 29.19 21.38
CA VAL A 330 -40.39 28.41 22.33
C VAL A 330 -39.81 28.51 23.74
N ASP A 331 -38.48 28.39 23.91
CA ASP A 331 -37.81 28.51 25.20
C ASP A 331 -37.94 29.93 25.79
N ALA A 332 -38.07 30.94 24.93
CA ALA A 332 -38.30 32.32 25.30
C ALA A 332 -39.80 32.68 25.52
N GLU A 333 -40.71 31.70 25.41
CA GLU A 333 -42.19 31.87 25.50
C GLU A 333 -42.75 32.83 24.43
N ASP A 334 -42.00 33.10 23.34
CA ASP A 334 -42.45 33.93 22.21
C ASP A 334 -43.22 33.08 21.20
N TYR A 335 -44.46 32.77 21.51
CA TYR A 335 -45.30 31.87 20.72
C TYR A 335 -45.69 32.44 19.36
N GLU A 336 -45.84 33.78 19.22
CA GLU A 336 -46.12 34.41 17.91
C GLU A 336 -44.96 34.19 16.93
N ARG A 337 -43.74 34.34 17.40
CA ARG A 337 -42.52 34.11 16.61
C ARG A 337 -42.31 32.64 16.34
N ALA A 338 -42.58 31.76 17.31
CA ALA A 338 -42.50 30.31 17.12
C ALA A 338 -43.48 29.80 16.05
N GLU A 339 -44.72 30.34 16.02
CA GLU A 339 -45.73 30.03 15.02
C GLU A 339 -45.33 30.52 13.61
N ALA A 340 -44.74 31.71 13.50
CA ALA A 340 -44.25 32.24 12.24
C ALA A 340 -43.11 31.38 11.70
N LEU A 341 -42.15 30.95 12.55
CA LEU A 341 -41.05 30.07 12.17
C LEU A 341 -41.51 28.65 11.82
N THR A 342 -42.57 28.15 12.43
CA THR A 342 -43.18 26.86 12.08
C THR A 342 -43.78 26.90 10.67
N ARG A 343 -44.46 28.00 10.29
CA ARG A 343 -44.97 28.17 8.91
C ARG A 343 -43.82 28.25 7.88
N GLU A 344 -42.72 28.90 8.22
CA GLU A 344 -41.53 28.89 7.35
C GLU A 344 -40.90 27.48 7.24
N LEU A 345 -40.83 26.73 8.35
CA LEU A 345 -40.37 25.36 8.38
C LEU A 345 -41.19 24.45 7.46
N ASP A 346 -42.54 24.55 7.55
CA ASP A 346 -43.43 23.78 6.68
C ASP A 346 -43.24 24.11 5.19
N ALA A 347 -43.01 25.39 4.88
CA ALA A 347 -42.72 25.80 3.50
C ALA A 347 -41.36 25.26 2.99
N VAL A 348 -40.32 25.31 3.83
CA VAL A 348 -39.00 24.77 3.48
C VAL A 348 -39.05 23.26 3.42
N ALA A 349 -39.81 22.58 4.31
CA ALA A 349 -40.00 21.14 4.27
C ALA A 349 -40.70 20.70 2.96
N ALA A 350 -41.72 21.44 2.50
CA ALA A 350 -42.38 21.17 1.23
C ALA A 350 -41.42 21.35 0.02
N GLN A 351 -40.60 22.41 0.05
CA GLN A 351 -39.56 22.63 -0.98
C GLN A 351 -38.51 21.54 -0.95
N LEU A 352 -38.10 21.09 0.24
CA LEU A 352 -37.14 19.99 0.40
C LEU A 352 -37.71 18.65 -0.14
N ALA A 353 -38.97 18.34 0.15
CA ALA A 353 -39.67 17.19 -0.40
C ALA A 353 -39.72 17.26 -1.94
N THR A 354 -40.09 18.42 -2.49
CA THR A 354 -40.09 18.63 -3.94
C THR A 354 -38.71 18.52 -4.57
N ALA A 355 -37.68 19.03 -3.88
CA ALA A 355 -36.28 18.94 -4.35
C ALA A 355 -35.70 17.52 -4.25
N ARG A 356 -36.22 16.70 -3.30
CA ARG A 356 -35.85 15.28 -3.16
C ARG A 356 -36.60 14.38 -4.15
N ASP A 357 -37.86 14.70 -4.43
CA ASP A 357 -38.72 13.96 -5.36
C ASP A 357 -38.53 14.40 -6.81
N ALA A 358 -37.88 15.55 -7.07
CA ALA A 358 -37.51 15.93 -8.41
C ALA A 358 -36.60 14.86 -9.01
N PRO A 359 -36.94 14.34 -10.21
CA PRO A 359 -36.05 13.39 -10.88
C PRO A 359 -34.66 14.07 -10.97
N PRO A 360 -33.59 13.38 -10.53
CA PRO A 360 -32.27 13.98 -10.57
C PRO A 360 -32.02 14.41 -12.00
N ASP A 361 -31.96 15.72 -12.22
CA ASP A 361 -31.60 16.29 -13.51
C ASP A 361 -30.34 15.55 -13.97
N ALA A 362 -30.40 14.85 -15.10
CA ALA A 362 -29.29 14.04 -15.61
C ALA A 362 -28.02 14.88 -15.88
N GLY A 363 -28.11 16.19 -15.76
CA GLY A 363 -27.03 17.14 -15.84
C GLY A 363 -26.41 17.60 -14.50
N ALA A 364 -26.95 17.16 -13.33
CA ALA A 364 -26.55 17.70 -12.03
C ALA A 364 -25.67 16.76 -11.17
N ARG A 365 -25.54 15.49 -11.51
CA ARG A 365 -24.64 14.58 -10.77
C ARG A 365 -23.21 14.74 -11.29
N PRO A 366 -22.27 15.08 -10.40
CA PRO A 366 -20.87 15.17 -10.80
C PRO A 366 -20.37 13.81 -11.26
N GLU A 367 -19.59 13.81 -12.33
CA GLU A 367 -18.98 12.60 -12.87
C GLU A 367 -17.61 12.38 -12.26
N LEU A 368 -17.39 11.15 -11.76
CA LEU A 368 -16.08 10.66 -11.36
C LEU A 368 -15.31 10.22 -12.61
N THR A 369 -14.23 10.92 -12.89
CA THR A 369 -13.40 10.70 -14.09
C THR A 369 -12.10 9.97 -13.76
N ARG A 370 -11.39 9.50 -14.79
CA ARG A 370 -10.03 8.97 -14.67
C ARG A 370 -9.09 9.95 -13.95
N ALA A 371 -9.17 11.24 -14.24
CA ALA A 371 -8.32 12.27 -13.64
C ALA A 371 -8.55 12.42 -12.13
N ASP A 372 -9.79 12.23 -11.65
CA ASP A 372 -10.09 12.27 -10.22
C ASP A 372 -9.49 11.07 -9.48
N VAL A 373 -9.52 9.89 -10.09
CA VAL A 373 -8.87 8.68 -9.57
C VAL A 373 -7.36 8.86 -9.55
N ALA A 374 -6.75 9.38 -10.63
CA ALA A 374 -5.33 9.69 -10.68
C ALA A 374 -4.92 10.68 -9.57
N ALA A 375 -5.75 11.70 -9.33
CA ALA A 375 -5.54 12.63 -8.22
C ALA A 375 -5.69 11.97 -6.83
N ALA A 376 -6.50 10.94 -6.69
CA ALA A 376 -6.61 10.16 -5.44
C ALA A 376 -5.36 9.31 -5.22
N VAL A 377 -4.86 8.62 -6.25
CA VAL A 377 -3.60 7.85 -6.21
C VAL A 377 -2.42 8.76 -5.87
N SER A 378 -2.31 9.90 -6.55
CA SER A 378 -1.23 10.87 -6.31
C SER A 378 -1.14 11.29 -4.84
N ARG A 379 -2.26 11.50 -4.20
CA ARG A 379 -2.28 11.84 -2.76
C ARG A 379 -1.98 10.68 -1.84
N ALA A 380 -2.39 9.47 -2.23
CA ALA A 380 -2.12 8.28 -1.44
C ALA A 380 -0.64 7.89 -1.49
N THR A 381 0.00 8.08 -2.65
CA THR A 381 1.38 7.65 -2.91
C THR A 381 2.41 8.78 -2.88
N GLY A 382 1.98 10.05 -2.95
CA GLY A 382 2.87 11.21 -3.08
C GLY A 382 3.39 11.44 -4.52
N ILE A 383 3.03 10.59 -5.49
CA ILE A 383 3.46 10.69 -6.89
C ILE A 383 2.68 11.82 -7.58
N PRO A 384 3.31 12.76 -8.32
CA PRO A 384 2.61 13.85 -8.98
C PRO A 384 1.52 13.39 -9.97
N VAL A 385 0.34 14.05 -9.95
CA VAL A 385 -0.83 13.71 -10.80
C VAL A 385 -0.48 13.60 -12.27
N ALA A 386 0.33 14.53 -12.78
CA ALA A 386 0.75 14.54 -14.18
C ALA A 386 1.44 13.24 -14.64
N ARG A 387 1.96 12.44 -13.70
CA ARG A 387 2.59 11.14 -13.96
C ARG A 387 1.63 9.99 -13.85
N VAL A 388 0.70 10.07 -12.91
CA VAL A 388 -0.32 9.05 -12.70
C VAL A 388 -1.29 9.01 -13.88
N ASP A 389 -1.57 10.18 -14.47
CA ASP A 389 -2.52 10.33 -15.59
C ASP A 389 -1.89 10.13 -16.98
N ALA A 390 -0.56 10.33 -17.10
CA ALA A 390 0.18 10.28 -18.37
C ALA A 390 0.53 8.87 -18.88
N VAL A 391 -0.11 7.84 -18.34
CA VAL A 391 0.32 6.42 -18.48
C VAL A 391 0.40 5.87 -19.92
N ASP A 392 -0.20 6.52 -20.93
CA ASP A 392 -0.19 5.94 -22.29
C ASP A 392 0.29 6.86 -23.43
N ALA A 393 0.12 8.19 -23.36
CA ALA A 393 0.52 9.09 -24.44
C ALA A 393 1.73 9.96 -24.06
N GLY A 394 1.73 10.55 -22.87
CA GLY A 394 2.80 11.44 -22.42
C GLY A 394 4.10 10.74 -22.04
N ASP A 395 4.04 9.51 -21.54
CA ASP A 395 5.23 8.70 -21.22
C ASP A 395 5.99 8.31 -22.49
N ARG A 396 5.27 8.06 -23.59
CA ARG A 396 5.88 7.70 -24.86
C ARG A 396 6.67 8.85 -25.48
N GLU A 397 6.10 10.06 -25.48
CA GLU A 397 6.80 11.26 -25.98
C GLU A 397 8.02 11.59 -25.10
N ARG A 398 7.88 11.54 -23.78
CA ARG A 398 9.01 11.76 -22.85
C ARG A 398 10.13 10.76 -23.02
N LEU A 399 9.81 9.48 -23.22
CA LEU A 399 10.83 8.45 -23.47
C LEU A 399 11.54 8.65 -24.81
N LEU A 400 10.83 9.19 -25.82
CA LEU A 400 11.45 9.56 -27.09
C LEU A 400 12.38 10.77 -26.94
N ASP A 401 12.00 11.75 -26.11
CA ASP A 401 12.76 12.98 -25.85
C ASP A 401 13.81 12.82 -24.73
N LEU A 402 13.87 11.66 -24.07
CA LEU A 402 14.73 11.40 -22.91
C LEU A 402 16.20 11.75 -23.16
N GLU A 403 16.73 11.37 -24.31
CA GLU A 403 18.11 11.64 -24.70
C GLU A 403 18.40 13.16 -24.78
N ALA A 404 17.51 13.93 -25.41
CA ALA A 404 17.63 15.39 -25.49
C ALA A 404 17.50 16.06 -24.12
N GLU A 405 16.70 15.50 -23.22
CA GLU A 405 16.55 16.00 -21.84
C GLU A 405 17.81 15.72 -21.01
N LEU A 406 18.38 14.52 -21.10
CA LEU A 406 19.62 14.15 -20.43
C LEU A 406 20.82 14.97 -20.93
N ALA A 407 20.92 15.17 -22.27
CA ALA A 407 22.00 15.93 -22.91
C ALA A 407 22.04 17.42 -22.49
N ARG A 408 20.90 18.00 -22.10
CA ARG A 408 20.85 19.37 -21.55
C ARG A 408 21.60 19.53 -20.23
N ARG A 409 21.69 18.45 -19.41
CA ARG A 409 22.34 18.48 -18.08
C ARG A 409 23.70 17.83 -18.06
N VAL A 410 23.94 16.86 -18.93
CA VAL A 410 25.20 16.10 -18.95
C VAL A 410 25.90 16.37 -20.28
N VAL A 411 26.90 17.24 -20.22
CA VAL A 411 27.61 17.72 -21.40
C VAL A 411 28.87 16.89 -21.65
N GLY A 412 29.12 16.54 -22.92
CA GLY A 412 30.32 15.84 -23.35
C GLY A 412 30.35 14.35 -23.03
N GLN A 413 29.16 13.74 -22.87
CA GLN A 413 28.97 12.32 -22.62
C GLN A 413 27.89 11.73 -23.55
N ASP A 414 27.89 12.13 -24.82
CA ASP A 414 26.80 11.84 -25.76
C ASP A 414 26.54 10.32 -25.90
N ALA A 415 27.60 9.52 -26.05
CA ALA A 415 27.48 8.06 -26.11
C ALA A 415 26.93 7.43 -24.81
N ALA A 416 27.27 7.99 -23.64
CA ALA A 416 26.72 7.52 -22.37
C ALA A 416 25.24 7.89 -22.22
N VAL A 417 24.84 9.08 -22.67
CA VAL A 417 23.45 9.54 -22.68
C VAL A 417 22.59 8.67 -23.59
N GLU A 418 23.06 8.39 -24.82
CA GLU A 418 22.40 7.52 -25.78
C GLU A 418 22.19 6.10 -25.20
N ALA A 419 23.28 5.47 -24.70
CA ALA A 419 23.20 4.13 -24.12
C ALA A 419 22.21 4.04 -22.94
N VAL A 420 22.17 5.05 -22.07
CA VAL A 420 21.23 5.11 -20.95
C VAL A 420 19.80 5.26 -21.44
N ALA A 421 19.56 6.14 -22.40
CA ALA A 421 18.23 6.37 -22.96
C ALA A 421 17.69 5.10 -23.65
N ASP A 422 18.53 4.38 -24.40
CA ASP A 422 18.15 3.15 -25.09
C ASP A 422 17.88 2.01 -24.12
N ALA A 423 18.69 1.84 -23.08
CA ALA A 423 18.44 0.83 -22.06
C ALA A 423 17.10 1.04 -21.35
N VAL A 424 16.80 2.29 -20.98
CA VAL A 424 15.53 2.65 -20.33
C VAL A 424 14.35 2.49 -21.29
N ARG A 425 14.48 2.91 -22.54
CA ARG A 425 13.45 2.73 -23.58
C ARG A 425 13.12 1.25 -23.78
N SER A 426 14.15 0.38 -23.88
CA SER A 426 13.98 -1.07 -24.02
C SER A 426 13.24 -1.69 -22.84
N GLY A 427 13.62 -1.30 -21.61
CA GLY A 427 12.95 -1.77 -20.40
C GLY A 427 11.48 -1.35 -20.32
N ARG A 428 11.20 -0.08 -20.62
CA ARG A 428 9.82 0.46 -20.60
C ARG A 428 8.95 -0.05 -21.75
N ALA A 429 9.55 -0.44 -22.88
CA ALA A 429 8.85 -1.09 -23.98
C ALA A 429 8.48 -2.57 -23.70
N GLY A 430 8.86 -3.10 -22.52
CA GLY A 430 8.59 -4.50 -22.16
C GLY A 430 9.49 -5.52 -22.84
N LEU A 431 10.62 -5.09 -23.40
CA LEU A 431 11.62 -5.96 -24.03
C LEU A 431 12.64 -6.51 -23.04
N ALA A 432 12.64 -6.02 -21.79
CA ALA A 432 13.47 -6.56 -20.72
C ALA A 432 13.03 -7.98 -20.33
N ALA A 433 13.96 -8.78 -19.81
CA ALA A 433 13.66 -10.13 -19.33
C ALA A 433 12.65 -10.07 -18.16
N PRO A 434 11.62 -10.92 -18.15
CA PRO A 434 10.61 -10.91 -17.09
C PRO A 434 11.22 -11.12 -15.70
N GLY A 435 10.76 -10.34 -14.73
CA GLY A 435 11.20 -10.44 -13.34
C GLY A 435 12.52 -9.73 -13.03
N ARG A 436 13.07 -8.90 -13.94
CA ARG A 436 14.24 -8.06 -13.71
C ARG A 436 13.84 -6.58 -13.57
N PRO A 437 14.69 -5.72 -12.97
CA PRO A 437 14.47 -4.26 -12.98
C PRO A 437 14.25 -3.72 -14.39
N THR A 438 13.51 -2.60 -14.50
CA THR A 438 13.26 -1.92 -15.80
C THR A 438 14.54 -1.57 -16.54
N GLY A 439 15.64 -1.30 -15.83
CA GLY A 439 16.96 -1.08 -16.37
C GLY A 439 18.02 -1.23 -15.29
N SER A 440 19.14 -1.83 -15.66
CA SER A 440 20.30 -1.99 -14.80
C SER A 440 21.55 -1.53 -15.50
N LEU A 441 22.21 -0.49 -14.97
CA LEU A 441 23.28 0.25 -15.60
C LEU A 441 24.53 0.26 -14.72
N LEU A 442 25.70 0.01 -15.30
CA LEU A 442 26.97 0.18 -14.61
C LEU A 442 27.77 1.33 -15.26
N PHE A 443 27.88 2.44 -14.55
CA PHE A 443 28.61 3.64 -14.97
C PHE A 443 30.09 3.54 -14.54
N VAL A 444 30.98 3.48 -15.50
CA VAL A 444 32.42 3.32 -15.26
C VAL A 444 33.19 4.49 -15.86
N GLY A 445 34.16 5.04 -15.13
CA GLY A 445 34.99 6.11 -15.65
C GLY A 445 35.66 6.96 -14.57
N PRO A 446 36.47 7.95 -14.95
CA PRO A 446 37.15 8.83 -14.03
C PRO A 446 36.19 9.57 -13.07
N PRO A 447 36.66 10.02 -11.88
CA PRO A 447 35.83 10.84 -11.01
C PRO A 447 35.57 12.22 -11.65
N GLY A 448 34.39 12.78 -11.38
CA GLY A 448 34.00 14.12 -11.82
C GLY A 448 33.68 14.28 -13.31
N VAL A 449 33.41 13.19 -14.05
CA VAL A 449 33.02 13.22 -15.46
C VAL A 449 31.51 13.29 -15.70
N GLY A 450 30.68 13.17 -14.61
CA GLY A 450 29.23 13.32 -14.73
C GLY A 450 28.42 12.05 -14.42
N LYS A 451 29.01 10.94 -13.94
CA LYS A 451 28.28 9.68 -13.62
C LYS A 451 27.08 9.89 -12.70
N THR A 452 27.33 10.48 -11.53
CA THR A 452 26.25 10.76 -10.53
C THR A 452 25.25 11.79 -11.06
N GLU A 453 25.72 12.75 -11.90
CA GLU A 453 24.85 13.77 -12.50
C GLU A 453 23.91 13.16 -13.56
N LEU A 454 24.39 12.19 -14.35
CA LEU A 454 23.53 11.46 -15.30
C LEU A 454 22.45 10.64 -14.58
N ALA A 455 22.80 10.00 -13.46
CA ALA A 455 21.82 9.29 -12.63
C ALA A 455 20.76 10.23 -12.04
N ARG A 456 21.16 11.45 -11.62
CA ARG A 456 20.22 12.49 -11.17
C ARG A 456 19.35 13.01 -12.28
N ALA A 457 19.93 13.33 -13.44
CA ALA A 457 19.20 13.78 -14.60
C ALA A 457 18.16 12.73 -15.04
N LEU A 458 18.55 11.44 -15.03
CA LEU A 458 17.67 10.32 -15.32
C LEU A 458 16.50 10.23 -14.31
N SER A 459 16.77 10.34 -13.02
CA SER A 459 15.74 10.31 -11.99
C SER A 459 14.76 11.47 -12.14
N GLU A 460 15.26 12.67 -12.42
CA GLU A 460 14.41 13.84 -12.62
C GLU A 460 13.56 13.71 -13.89
N ALA A 461 14.15 13.24 -15.00
CA ALA A 461 13.43 13.01 -16.25
C ALA A 461 12.34 11.93 -16.10
N LEU A 462 12.66 10.81 -15.45
CA LEU A 462 11.71 9.71 -15.27
C LEU A 462 10.68 9.94 -14.16
N HIS A 463 11.10 10.55 -13.04
CA HIS A 463 10.29 10.61 -11.82
C HIS A 463 10.17 12.03 -11.22
N GLY A 464 10.92 13.09 -11.73
CA GLY A 464 10.95 14.48 -11.30
C GLY A 464 11.46 14.67 -9.87
N GLY A 465 12.22 13.70 -9.35
CA GLY A 465 12.82 13.71 -8.03
C GLY A 465 14.27 13.27 -8.06
N GLU A 466 14.94 13.42 -6.93
CA GLU A 466 16.30 12.92 -6.73
C GLU A 466 16.30 11.37 -6.69
N PRO A 467 17.40 10.72 -7.16
CA PRO A 467 17.54 9.27 -7.02
C PRO A 467 17.71 8.87 -5.55
N VAL A 468 17.26 7.66 -5.22
CA VAL A 468 17.56 7.05 -3.92
C VAL A 468 19.02 6.60 -3.93
N ARG A 469 19.87 7.33 -3.19
CA ARG A 469 21.33 7.14 -3.22
C ARG A 469 21.82 6.35 -2.03
N PHE A 470 22.66 5.34 -2.31
CA PHE A 470 23.41 4.55 -1.35
C PHE A 470 24.89 4.72 -1.64
N ASP A 471 25.63 5.31 -0.71
CA ASP A 471 27.10 5.40 -0.78
C ASP A 471 27.71 4.09 -0.31
N MET A 472 28.29 3.32 -1.22
CA MET A 472 28.80 1.99 -0.90
C MET A 472 30.03 2.01 0.01
N GLY A 473 30.65 3.17 0.21
CA GLY A 473 31.66 3.36 1.26
C GLY A 473 31.10 3.17 2.67
N GLU A 474 29.81 3.47 2.89
CA GLU A 474 29.14 3.24 4.17
C GLU A 474 28.72 1.76 4.37
N PHE A 475 28.76 0.97 3.31
CA PHE A 475 28.40 -0.44 3.28
C PHE A 475 29.61 -1.38 3.05
N ALA A 476 30.78 -0.97 3.54
CA ALA A 476 32.01 -1.72 3.42
C ALA A 476 32.15 -2.89 4.40
N ASP A 477 31.31 -2.96 5.44
CA ASP A 477 31.32 -3.99 6.47
C ASP A 477 30.17 -4.99 6.29
N ALA A 478 30.36 -6.26 6.71
CA ALA A 478 29.34 -7.31 6.67
C ALA A 478 28.06 -6.93 7.44
N ALA A 479 28.20 -6.27 8.59
CA ALA A 479 27.08 -5.81 9.39
C ALA A 479 26.19 -4.77 8.68
N SER A 480 26.72 -4.09 7.65
CA SER A 480 25.94 -3.09 6.91
C SER A 480 24.84 -3.66 6.03
N LEU A 481 24.87 -4.97 5.72
CA LEU A 481 23.78 -5.65 5.04
C LEU A 481 22.47 -5.55 5.83
N THR A 482 22.52 -5.61 7.16
CA THR A 482 21.35 -5.46 8.04
C THR A 482 20.74 -4.06 7.95
N ARG A 483 21.53 -3.02 7.73
CA ARG A 483 21.01 -1.66 7.48
C ARG A 483 20.33 -1.56 6.12
N LEU A 484 20.82 -2.30 5.13
CA LEU A 484 20.28 -2.28 3.77
C LEU A 484 18.94 -3.05 3.66
N LEU A 485 18.87 -4.26 4.24
CA LEU A 485 17.71 -5.16 4.11
C LEU A 485 16.87 -5.30 5.39
N GLY A 486 17.35 -4.82 6.54
CA GLY A 486 16.78 -5.00 7.86
C GLY A 486 17.50 -6.09 8.67
N ALA A 487 17.40 -6.03 10.00
CA ALA A 487 18.02 -7.01 10.90
C ALA A 487 17.16 -8.26 11.04
N PRO A 488 17.73 -9.49 11.00
CA PRO A 488 16.97 -10.72 11.16
C PRO A 488 16.35 -10.85 12.57
N PRO A 489 15.32 -11.69 12.75
CA PRO A 489 14.66 -11.92 14.04
C PRO A 489 15.66 -12.29 15.14
N GLY A 490 15.54 -11.62 16.29
CA GLY A 490 16.42 -11.84 17.46
C GLY A 490 17.68 -10.98 17.50
N HIS A 491 17.92 -10.13 16.49
CA HIS A 491 19.01 -9.14 16.50
C HIS A 491 18.51 -7.75 16.92
N VAL A 492 19.40 -6.95 17.50
CA VAL A 492 19.13 -5.54 17.84
C VAL A 492 18.81 -4.79 16.54
N GLY A 493 17.71 -4.02 16.53
CA GLY A 493 17.26 -3.28 15.34
C GLY A 493 16.32 -4.09 14.42
N HIS A 494 15.78 -5.25 14.85
CA HIS A 494 14.83 -6.03 14.06
C HIS A 494 13.57 -5.25 13.68
N ASP A 495 13.12 -4.33 14.51
CA ASP A 495 11.93 -3.51 14.25
C ASP A 495 12.21 -2.35 13.27
N GLU A 496 13.48 -2.07 12.98
CA GLU A 496 13.88 -1.04 12.01
C GLU A 496 13.86 -1.64 10.59
N PRO A 497 13.11 -1.01 9.64
CA PRO A 497 13.08 -1.48 8.27
C PRO A 497 14.44 -1.24 7.59
N GLY A 498 14.81 -2.10 6.63
CA GLY A 498 16.00 -1.90 5.83
C GLY A 498 15.87 -0.70 4.90
N GLN A 499 16.95 0.07 4.73
CA GLN A 499 16.94 1.30 3.95
C GLN A 499 16.51 1.07 2.49
N LEU A 500 17.03 0.03 1.84
CA LEU A 500 16.70 -0.30 0.44
C LEU A 500 15.27 -0.84 0.32
N THR A 501 14.89 -1.74 1.21
CA THR A 501 13.57 -2.35 1.18
C THR A 501 12.46 -1.34 1.49
N GLU A 502 12.72 -0.40 2.38
CA GLU A 502 11.79 0.68 2.69
C GLU A 502 11.70 1.71 1.55
N ALA A 503 12.84 2.07 0.93
CA ALA A 503 12.87 2.97 -0.22
C ALA A 503 12.04 2.41 -1.39
N LEU A 504 12.25 1.13 -1.75
CA LEU A 504 11.49 0.45 -2.80
C LEU A 504 10.00 0.31 -2.47
N ARG A 505 9.66 0.16 -1.19
CA ARG A 505 8.27 0.10 -0.75
C ARG A 505 7.56 1.44 -0.89
N ARG A 506 8.29 2.55 -0.62
CA ARG A 506 7.76 3.91 -0.79
C ARG A 506 7.66 4.32 -2.25
N ASP A 507 8.67 3.98 -3.04
CA ASP A 507 8.70 4.29 -4.47
C ASP A 507 9.27 3.10 -5.27
N PRO A 508 8.41 2.20 -5.76
CA PRO A 508 8.81 1.06 -6.58
C PRO A 508 9.39 1.44 -7.95
N TYR A 509 9.17 2.69 -8.38
CA TYR A 509 9.66 3.22 -9.65
C TYR A 509 10.94 4.02 -9.52
N ALA A 510 11.51 4.13 -8.32
CA ALA A 510 12.69 4.94 -8.03
C ALA A 510 13.89 4.57 -8.91
N VAL A 511 14.73 5.57 -9.20
CA VAL A 511 16.10 5.34 -9.64
C VAL A 511 16.96 5.09 -8.41
N LEU A 512 17.47 3.89 -8.29
CA LEU A 512 18.37 3.47 -7.22
C LEU A 512 19.80 3.71 -7.65
N LEU A 513 20.52 4.58 -6.94
CA LEU A 513 21.92 4.91 -7.23
C LEU A 513 22.83 4.30 -6.17
N PHE A 514 23.58 3.27 -6.54
CA PHE A 514 24.63 2.68 -5.72
C PHE A 514 25.99 3.28 -6.12
N ASP A 515 26.47 4.24 -5.34
CA ASP A 515 27.67 5.02 -5.67
C ASP A 515 28.92 4.32 -5.14
N GLU A 516 29.96 4.21 -6.00
CA GLU A 516 31.27 3.57 -5.71
C GLU A 516 31.12 2.08 -5.31
N VAL A 517 30.43 1.27 -6.15
CA VAL A 517 30.09 -0.13 -5.86
C VAL A 517 31.30 -1.03 -5.56
N GLU A 518 32.49 -0.66 -6.01
CA GLU A 518 33.75 -1.36 -5.71
C GLU A 518 34.12 -1.34 -4.21
N LYS A 519 33.52 -0.43 -3.42
CA LYS A 519 33.75 -0.32 -1.97
C LYS A 519 32.82 -1.21 -1.14
N ALA A 520 31.75 -1.72 -1.75
CA ALA A 520 30.75 -2.51 -1.06
C ALA A 520 31.33 -3.84 -0.52
N HIS A 521 30.85 -4.23 0.68
CA HIS A 521 31.16 -5.56 1.21
C HIS A 521 30.59 -6.67 0.32
N ARG A 522 31.23 -7.83 0.35
CA ARG A 522 30.87 -8.98 -0.47
C ARG A 522 29.40 -9.44 -0.31
N GLU A 523 28.87 -9.37 0.91
CA GLU A 523 27.48 -9.75 1.19
C GLU A 523 26.50 -8.73 0.61
N VAL A 524 26.83 -7.45 0.66
CA VAL A 524 26.03 -6.38 0.04
C VAL A 524 26.00 -6.56 -1.49
N THR A 525 27.15 -6.85 -2.09
CA THR A 525 27.22 -7.16 -3.53
C THR A 525 26.34 -8.39 -3.88
N GLY A 526 26.26 -9.40 -2.97
CA GLY A 526 25.38 -10.55 -3.12
C GLY A 526 23.88 -10.17 -3.13
N ALA A 527 23.47 -9.22 -2.27
CA ALA A 527 22.11 -8.71 -2.27
C ALA A 527 21.79 -7.89 -3.52
N LEU A 528 22.75 -7.09 -4.03
CA LEU A 528 22.59 -6.39 -5.31
C LEU A 528 22.45 -7.37 -6.48
N LEU A 529 23.19 -8.48 -6.45
CA LEU A 529 23.03 -9.52 -7.46
C LEU A 529 21.63 -10.12 -7.47
N ALA A 530 21.07 -10.42 -6.28
CA ALA A 530 19.70 -10.92 -6.15
C ALA A 530 18.67 -9.90 -6.67
N LEU A 531 18.89 -8.61 -6.41
CA LEU A 531 18.07 -7.52 -6.93
C LEU A 531 18.07 -7.50 -8.47
N LEU A 532 19.25 -7.59 -9.09
CA LEU A 532 19.41 -7.56 -10.55
C LEU A 532 18.85 -8.80 -11.23
N ASP A 533 18.91 -9.97 -10.58
CA ASP A 533 18.46 -11.24 -11.15
C ASP A 533 16.96 -11.46 -11.07
N ALA A 534 16.41 -11.25 -9.87
CA ALA A 534 15.03 -11.59 -9.55
C ALA A 534 14.11 -10.37 -9.47
N GLY A 535 14.65 -9.14 -9.57
CA GLY A 535 13.88 -7.89 -9.37
C GLY A 535 13.11 -7.86 -8.05
N ARG A 536 13.52 -8.67 -7.06
CA ARG A 536 12.86 -8.79 -5.76
C ARG A 536 13.86 -8.97 -4.65
N LEU A 537 13.55 -8.37 -3.51
CA LEU A 537 14.31 -8.55 -2.28
C LEU A 537 13.37 -9.04 -1.18
N THR A 538 13.91 -9.87 -0.29
CA THR A 538 13.16 -10.28 0.91
C THR A 538 13.70 -9.50 2.10
N ASP A 539 12.81 -8.79 2.80
CA ASP A 539 13.17 -8.06 4.01
C ASP A 539 13.41 -9.04 5.18
N SER A 540 13.92 -8.51 6.30
CA SER A 540 14.18 -9.27 7.52
C SER A 540 12.92 -9.90 8.14
N HIS A 541 11.73 -9.43 7.78
CA HIS A 541 10.44 -9.97 8.21
C HIS A 541 9.89 -11.05 7.27
N GLY A 542 10.65 -11.44 6.24
CA GLY A 542 10.24 -12.43 5.24
C GLY A 542 9.25 -11.88 4.20
N ARG A 543 9.09 -10.54 4.09
CA ARG A 543 8.22 -9.90 3.10
C ARG A 543 9.02 -9.64 1.83
N SER A 544 8.45 -9.99 0.68
CA SER A 544 9.04 -9.69 -0.62
C SER A 544 8.76 -8.23 -1.01
N VAL A 545 9.80 -7.54 -1.46
CA VAL A 545 9.72 -6.18 -2.00
C VAL A 545 10.06 -6.25 -3.48
N ASP A 546 9.18 -5.72 -4.32
CA ASP A 546 9.32 -5.74 -5.78
C ASP A 546 10.13 -4.52 -6.26
N ALA A 547 11.11 -4.75 -7.12
CA ALA A 547 11.95 -3.73 -7.75
C ALA A 547 11.94 -3.84 -9.28
N THR A 548 11.01 -4.60 -9.87
CA THR A 548 10.92 -4.80 -11.32
C THR A 548 10.67 -3.49 -12.08
N HIS A 549 10.09 -2.51 -11.42
CA HIS A 549 9.81 -1.19 -11.99
C HIS A 549 10.93 -0.16 -11.75
N ALA A 550 11.88 -0.47 -10.87
CA ALA A 550 12.99 0.42 -10.57
C ALA A 550 14.05 0.44 -11.69
N VAL A 551 14.80 1.53 -11.76
CA VAL A 551 16.04 1.61 -12.56
C VAL A 551 17.23 1.58 -11.61
N VAL A 552 18.13 0.61 -11.79
CA VAL A 552 19.29 0.41 -10.94
C VAL A 552 20.52 1.00 -11.63
N VAL A 553 21.19 1.97 -11.00
CA VAL A 553 22.41 2.57 -11.47
C VAL A 553 23.52 2.29 -10.48
N LEU A 554 24.54 1.58 -10.92
CA LEU A 554 25.78 1.33 -10.19
C LEU A 554 26.86 2.27 -10.72
N THR A 555 27.59 2.99 -9.87
CA THR A 555 28.75 3.79 -10.32
C THR A 555 30.04 3.18 -9.83
N SER A 556 31.08 3.30 -10.61
CA SER A 556 32.43 2.85 -10.28
C SER A 556 33.51 3.76 -10.85
N ASN A 557 34.62 3.87 -10.13
CA ASN A 557 35.81 4.54 -10.61
C ASN A 557 36.88 3.55 -11.15
N LEU A 558 36.52 2.27 -11.26
CA LEU A 558 37.41 1.24 -11.81
C LEU A 558 37.79 1.57 -13.26
N GLY A 559 39.02 1.26 -13.64
CA GLY A 559 39.51 1.48 -14.97
C GLY A 559 39.71 2.95 -15.39
N ALA A 560 39.58 3.91 -14.46
CA ALA A 560 39.83 5.33 -14.74
C ALA A 560 41.20 5.58 -15.39
N GLU A 561 42.25 4.92 -14.91
CA GLU A 561 43.59 5.04 -15.46
C GLU A 561 43.71 4.47 -16.88
N LEU A 562 42.98 3.37 -17.17
CA LEU A 562 42.92 2.77 -18.50
C LEU A 562 42.25 3.69 -19.51
N ILE A 563 41.14 4.30 -19.10
CA ILE A 563 40.39 5.29 -19.92
C ILE A 563 41.28 6.54 -20.17
N LEU A 564 41.98 7.03 -19.15
CA LEU A 564 42.86 8.19 -19.28
C LEU A 564 44.11 7.94 -20.14
N ALA A 565 44.55 6.68 -20.19
CA ALA A 565 45.71 6.26 -21.00
C ALA A 565 45.34 5.92 -22.44
N ALA A 566 44.05 5.86 -22.77
CA ALA A 566 43.58 5.52 -24.10
C ALA A 566 44.01 6.53 -25.16
N PRO A 567 44.53 6.10 -26.33
CA PRO A 567 45.02 6.99 -27.38
C PRO A 567 43.91 7.94 -27.88
N GLY A 568 44.18 9.23 -27.88
CA GLY A 568 43.22 10.24 -28.34
C GLY A 568 41.99 10.40 -27.48
N GLY A 569 41.94 9.78 -26.31
CA GLY A 569 40.75 9.78 -25.45
C GLY A 569 39.60 8.86 -25.95
N ASP A 570 39.91 7.92 -26.82
CA ASP A 570 38.96 6.95 -27.34
C ASP A 570 38.58 5.95 -26.25
N VAL A 571 37.39 6.13 -25.69
CA VAL A 571 36.85 5.32 -24.60
C VAL A 571 36.53 3.90 -25.07
N GLU A 572 36.17 3.72 -26.34
CA GLU A 572 35.83 2.40 -26.89
C GLU A 572 37.07 1.53 -27.01
N ALA A 573 38.22 2.11 -27.29
CA ALA A 573 39.50 1.38 -27.27
C ALA A 573 39.88 0.86 -25.85
N ALA A 574 39.38 1.53 -24.79
CA ALA A 574 39.59 1.10 -23.39
C ALA A 574 38.52 0.11 -22.90
N ARG A 575 37.44 -0.14 -23.66
CA ARG A 575 36.27 -0.91 -23.22
C ARG A 575 36.62 -2.29 -22.69
N GLU A 576 37.28 -3.10 -23.50
CA GLU A 576 37.64 -4.48 -23.10
C GLU A 576 38.60 -4.56 -21.90
N PRO A 577 39.69 -3.77 -21.81
CA PRO A 577 40.51 -3.71 -20.62
C PRO A 577 39.76 -3.29 -19.35
N VAL A 578 38.85 -2.32 -19.46
CA VAL A 578 38.02 -1.87 -18.34
C VAL A 578 37.02 -2.95 -17.91
N LEU A 579 36.37 -3.62 -18.84
CA LEU A 579 35.46 -4.74 -18.55
C LEU A 579 36.19 -5.93 -17.89
N ALA A 580 37.42 -6.23 -18.35
CA ALA A 580 38.24 -7.26 -17.73
C ALA A 580 38.57 -6.92 -16.27
N LEU A 581 38.94 -5.66 -15.99
CA LEU A 581 39.20 -5.19 -14.62
C LEU A 581 37.91 -5.23 -13.77
N ALA A 582 36.79 -4.75 -14.31
CA ALA A 582 35.50 -4.78 -13.63
C ALA A 582 35.08 -6.19 -13.24
N ARG A 583 35.26 -7.18 -14.11
CA ARG A 583 34.99 -8.61 -13.83
C ARG A 583 35.86 -9.16 -12.70
N ILE A 584 37.10 -8.71 -12.58
CA ILE A 584 38.00 -9.12 -11.50
C ILE A 584 37.56 -8.54 -10.16
N VAL A 585 37.22 -7.26 -10.11
CA VAL A 585 36.93 -6.52 -8.86
C VAL A 585 35.49 -6.69 -8.42
N LEU A 586 34.51 -6.51 -9.33
CA LEU A 586 33.07 -6.56 -9.05
C LEU A 586 32.47 -7.96 -9.19
N ARG A 587 33.24 -8.94 -9.58
CA ARG A 587 32.88 -10.30 -9.97
C ARG A 587 32.17 -10.40 -11.32
N PRO A 588 32.44 -11.48 -12.06
CA PRO A 588 31.84 -11.74 -13.35
C PRO A 588 30.30 -11.78 -13.30
N GLU A 589 29.75 -12.33 -12.21
CA GLU A 589 28.30 -12.47 -12.04
C GLU A 589 27.60 -11.12 -12.03
N LEU A 590 28.11 -10.12 -11.31
CA LEU A 590 27.50 -8.79 -11.24
C LEU A 590 27.58 -8.08 -12.59
N VAL A 591 28.75 -8.10 -13.24
CA VAL A 591 28.97 -7.41 -14.52
C VAL A 591 28.10 -8.04 -15.64
N ASN A 592 27.88 -9.36 -15.60
CA ASN A 592 27.05 -10.06 -16.57
C ASN A 592 25.54 -9.89 -16.33
N ARG A 593 25.15 -9.33 -15.18
CA ARG A 593 23.72 -9.13 -14.84
C ARG A 593 23.23 -7.72 -15.10
N VAL A 594 24.12 -6.74 -15.26
CA VAL A 594 23.71 -5.41 -15.72
C VAL A 594 23.37 -5.46 -17.20
N ASP A 595 22.36 -4.68 -17.60
CA ASP A 595 21.90 -4.63 -18.98
C ASP A 595 22.89 -3.88 -19.88
N GLU A 596 23.51 -2.80 -19.32
CA GLU A 596 24.48 -2.01 -20.07
C GLU A 596 25.63 -1.51 -19.17
N VAL A 597 26.86 -1.61 -19.68
CA VAL A 597 28.05 -1.02 -19.08
C VAL A 597 28.39 0.26 -19.84
N VAL A 598 28.16 1.40 -19.20
CA VAL A 598 28.30 2.73 -19.78
C VAL A 598 29.65 3.32 -19.39
N LEU A 599 30.50 3.57 -20.38
CA LEU A 599 31.82 4.15 -20.18
C LEU A 599 31.75 5.69 -20.32
N PHE A 600 32.34 6.39 -19.36
CA PHE A 600 32.39 7.85 -19.32
C PHE A 600 33.76 8.34 -19.80
N ALA A 601 33.73 9.20 -20.81
CA ALA A 601 34.94 9.82 -21.34
C ALA A 601 35.52 10.90 -20.43
N PRO A 602 36.83 11.16 -20.47
CA PRO A 602 37.39 12.37 -19.91
C PRO A 602 36.75 13.62 -20.55
N LEU A 603 36.46 14.64 -19.73
CA LEU A 603 35.84 15.85 -20.25
C LEU A 603 36.82 16.65 -21.14
N SER A 604 36.38 16.96 -22.33
CA SER A 604 37.13 17.88 -23.21
C SER A 604 37.17 19.32 -22.65
N PRO A 605 38.11 20.15 -23.08
CA PRO A 605 38.14 21.55 -22.68
C PRO A 605 36.83 22.30 -23.00
N ALA A 606 36.18 21.98 -24.10
CA ALA A 606 34.86 22.55 -24.48
C ALA A 606 33.77 22.09 -23.49
N ALA A 607 33.73 20.81 -23.13
CA ALA A 607 32.80 20.29 -22.15
C ALA A 607 33.04 20.92 -20.75
N LEU A 608 34.28 21.07 -20.33
CA LEU A 608 34.63 21.77 -19.07
C LEU A 608 34.18 23.23 -19.06
N ALA A 609 34.31 23.96 -20.19
CA ALA A 609 33.80 25.32 -20.33
C ALA A 609 32.27 25.36 -20.22
N ALA A 610 31.56 24.43 -20.90
CA ALA A 610 30.10 24.34 -20.82
C ALA A 610 29.63 24.01 -19.38
N VAL A 611 30.24 23.04 -18.69
CA VAL A 611 29.97 22.74 -17.27
C VAL A 611 30.24 23.96 -16.37
N THR A 612 31.32 24.71 -16.64
CA THR A 612 31.61 25.96 -15.92
C THR A 612 30.50 26.97 -16.11
N GLY A 613 29.99 27.12 -17.34
CA GLY A 613 28.82 27.96 -17.67
C GLY A 613 27.57 27.58 -16.88
N MET A 614 27.30 26.27 -16.72
CA MET A 614 26.18 25.76 -15.91
C MET A 614 26.35 26.12 -14.42
N VAL A 615 27.54 25.93 -13.85
CA VAL A 615 27.81 26.30 -12.46
C VAL A 615 27.66 27.82 -12.25
N LEU A 616 28.09 28.64 -13.21
CA LEU A 616 27.91 30.09 -13.16
C LEU A 616 26.43 30.49 -13.33
N ALA A 617 25.64 29.73 -14.08
CA ALA A 617 24.20 29.97 -14.18
C ALA A 617 23.46 29.82 -12.84
N GLU A 618 23.92 28.90 -11.95
CA GLU A 618 23.41 28.81 -10.59
C GLU A 618 23.71 30.10 -9.79
N THR A 619 24.92 30.63 -9.91
CA THR A 619 25.30 31.90 -9.28
C THR A 619 24.54 33.08 -9.86
N ARG A 620 24.34 33.10 -11.19
CA ARG A 620 23.51 34.09 -11.87
C ARG A 620 22.08 34.08 -11.34
N GLY A 621 21.46 32.92 -11.17
CA GLY A 621 20.11 32.78 -10.62
C GLY A 621 20.00 33.34 -9.19
N ARG A 622 21.01 33.07 -8.33
CA ARG A 622 21.05 33.61 -6.95
C ARG A 622 21.17 35.12 -6.90
N LEU A 623 21.96 35.73 -7.81
CA LEU A 623 22.07 37.19 -7.92
C LEU A 623 20.82 37.83 -8.52
N ALA A 624 20.22 37.18 -9.54
CA ALA A 624 18.98 37.65 -10.16
C ALA A 624 17.82 37.72 -9.15
N ALA A 625 17.75 36.78 -8.20
CA ALA A 625 16.80 36.82 -7.08
C ALA A 625 16.99 38.04 -6.16
N GLN A 626 18.17 38.67 -6.18
CA GLN A 626 18.49 39.92 -5.47
C GLN A 626 18.40 41.16 -6.38
N GLY A 627 17.92 40.97 -7.62
CA GLY A 627 17.79 42.05 -8.58
C GLY A 627 19.09 42.47 -9.25
N ILE A 628 20.13 41.64 -9.21
CA ILE A 628 21.47 41.95 -9.74
C ILE A 628 21.78 41.08 -10.94
N GLY A 629 22.17 41.69 -12.06
CA GLY A 629 22.61 40.98 -13.26
C GLY A 629 24.07 40.48 -13.12
N LEU A 630 24.34 39.28 -13.66
CA LEU A 630 25.71 38.74 -13.77
C LEU A 630 26.00 38.36 -15.22
N VAL A 631 26.99 38.99 -15.83
CA VAL A 631 27.51 38.66 -17.17
C VAL A 631 28.96 38.18 -17.01
N VAL A 632 29.24 37.01 -17.53
CA VAL A 632 30.60 36.42 -17.49
C VAL A 632 31.04 36.26 -18.96
N SER A 633 32.21 36.80 -19.32
CA SER A 633 32.73 36.63 -20.67
C SER A 633 33.21 35.21 -20.95
N ASP A 634 33.21 34.80 -22.21
CA ASP A 634 33.68 33.49 -22.66
C ASP A 634 35.15 33.28 -22.27
N ALA A 635 35.97 34.35 -22.27
CA ALA A 635 37.35 34.30 -21.79
C ALA A 635 37.44 33.98 -20.30
N ALA A 636 36.55 34.56 -19.47
CA ALA A 636 36.50 34.28 -18.05
C ALA A 636 35.97 32.86 -17.78
N VAL A 637 34.99 32.37 -18.55
CA VAL A 637 34.54 30.98 -18.49
C VAL A 637 35.67 30.02 -18.83
N ALA A 638 36.41 30.24 -19.91
CA ALA A 638 37.54 29.39 -20.31
C ALA A 638 38.66 29.42 -19.29
N TRP A 639 38.95 30.61 -18.71
CA TRP A 639 39.93 30.76 -17.64
C TRP A 639 39.54 29.98 -16.38
N LEU A 640 38.32 30.08 -15.94
CA LEU A 640 37.78 29.33 -14.80
C LEU A 640 37.82 27.82 -15.07
N ALA A 641 37.43 27.37 -16.25
CA ALA A 641 37.47 25.98 -16.68
C ALA A 641 38.89 25.42 -16.64
N GLY A 642 39.88 26.15 -17.19
CA GLY A 642 41.29 25.75 -17.16
C GLY A 642 41.85 25.66 -15.74
N ARG A 643 41.53 26.65 -14.88
CA ARG A 643 42.01 26.70 -13.51
C ARG A 643 41.24 25.78 -12.55
N GLY A 644 39.98 25.47 -12.91
CA GLY A 644 39.13 24.56 -12.17
C GLY A 644 39.24 23.11 -12.60
N SER A 645 39.89 22.83 -13.74
CA SER A 645 40.23 21.48 -14.12
C SER A 645 41.37 20.98 -13.23
N GLY A 646 41.11 19.96 -12.42
CA GLY A 646 42.16 19.28 -11.66
C GLY A 646 43.01 18.37 -12.57
N GLY A 647 43.04 18.61 -13.87
CA GLY A 647 43.59 17.73 -14.88
C GLY A 647 42.57 16.63 -15.28
N PRO A 648 42.90 15.81 -16.28
CA PRO A 648 42.02 14.76 -16.79
C PRO A 648 41.57 13.77 -15.71
N ALA A 649 42.35 13.59 -14.64
CA ALA A 649 42.08 12.65 -13.56
C ALA A 649 40.97 13.10 -12.58
N LEU A 650 40.65 14.37 -12.47
CA LEU A 650 39.68 14.90 -11.49
C LEU A 650 38.43 15.49 -12.16
N GLY A 651 38.41 15.64 -13.49
CA GLY A 651 37.29 16.16 -14.25
C GLY A 651 36.75 17.51 -13.75
N ALA A 652 35.44 17.65 -13.72
CA ALA A 652 34.76 18.88 -13.27
C ALA A 652 34.62 19.03 -11.75
N ARG A 653 35.02 18.04 -10.94
CA ARG A 653 34.82 18.07 -9.47
C ARG A 653 35.37 19.31 -8.77
N PRO A 654 36.57 19.86 -9.15
CA PRO A 654 37.11 21.09 -8.53
C PRO A 654 36.46 22.38 -9.03
N LEU A 655 35.68 22.36 -10.17
CA LEU A 655 35.12 23.58 -10.76
C LEU A 655 34.19 24.34 -9.81
N ARG A 656 33.31 23.67 -9.10
CA ARG A 656 32.41 24.33 -8.12
C ARG A 656 33.19 25.07 -7.05
N ARG A 657 34.29 24.48 -6.56
CA ARG A 657 35.17 25.12 -5.56
C ARG A 657 35.92 26.32 -6.16
N THR A 658 36.33 26.19 -7.41
CA THR A 658 37.02 27.27 -8.11
C THR A 658 36.10 28.45 -8.34
N VAL A 659 34.89 28.23 -8.87
CA VAL A 659 33.89 29.29 -9.02
C VAL A 659 33.55 29.91 -7.66
N ALA A 660 33.30 29.13 -6.63
CA ALA A 660 33.04 29.66 -5.29
C ALA A 660 34.17 30.51 -4.75
N ARG A 661 35.46 30.15 -5.00
CA ARG A 661 36.60 30.87 -4.54
C ARG A 661 36.88 32.12 -5.34
N GLU A 662 36.85 32.02 -6.68
CA GLU A 662 37.31 33.10 -7.57
C GLU A 662 36.15 34.07 -7.91
N VAL A 663 34.89 33.59 -7.93
CA VAL A 663 33.72 34.38 -8.31
C VAL A 663 32.87 34.72 -7.09
N ASP A 664 32.26 33.69 -6.43
CA ASP A 664 31.24 33.92 -5.42
C ASP A 664 31.78 34.74 -4.22
N ARG A 665 33.02 34.44 -3.74
CA ARG A 665 33.64 35.22 -2.63
C ARG A 665 33.85 36.68 -2.99
N ARG A 666 34.21 36.97 -4.23
CA ARG A 666 34.45 38.34 -4.67
C ARG A 666 33.14 39.08 -4.85
N LEU A 667 32.14 38.45 -5.44
CA LEU A 667 30.79 38.99 -5.54
C LEU A 667 30.19 39.28 -4.16
N SER A 668 30.32 38.35 -3.21
CA SER A 668 29.85 38.54 -1.83
C SER A 668 30.49 39.76 -1.15
N ARG A 669 31.82 40.01 -1.37
CA ARG A 669 32.48 41.21 -0.83
C ARG A 669 31.96 42.49 -1.48
N MET A 670 31.73 42.48 -2.79
CA MET A 670 31.15 43.64 -3.51
C MET A 670 29.74 43.96 -3.00
N LEU A 671 28.90 42.95 -2.79
CA LEU A 671 27.57 43.11 -2.23
C LEU A 671 27.59 43.70 -0.81
N LEU A 672 28.38 43.12 0.07
CA LEU A 672 28.53 43.58 1.46
C LEU A 672 29.18 44.99 1.57
N ALA A 673 30.01 45.35 0.63
CA ALA A 673 30.61 46.71 0.57
C ALA A 673 29.70 47.75 -0.13
N GLY A 674 28.51 47.37 -0.56
CA GLY A 674 27.59 48.26 -1.27
C GLY A 674 28.09 48.65 -2.68
N GLN A 675 29.06 47.91 -3.20
CA GLN A 675 29.63 48.18 -4.54
C GLN A 675 28.74 47.63 -5.68
N ALA A 676 27.77 46.80 -5.38
CA ALA A 676 26.70 46.33 -6.28
C ALA A 676 25.39 46.28 -5.52
N ALA A 677 24.34 46.77 -6.11
CA ALA A 677 22.98 46.84 -5.52
C ALA A 677 21.94 46.37 -6.52
N ALA A 678 20.69 46.22 -6.07
CA ALA A 678 19.57 45.86 -6.95
C ALA A 678 19.44 46.86 -8.12
N GLY A 679 19.37 46.34 -9.33
CA GLY A 679 19.34 47.10 -10.59
C GLY A 679 20.72 47.23 -11.27
N ASP A 680 21.78 46.81 -10.63
CA ASP A 680 23.12 46.80 -11.25
C ASP A 680 23.41 45.50 -12.01
N GLU A 681 24.31 45.59 -13.01
CA GLU A 681 24.91 44.44 -13.68
C GLU A 681 26.38 44.34 -13.32
N VAL A 682 26.84 43.17 -12.85
CA VAL A 682 28.29 42.90 -12.61
C VAL A 682 28.80 42.08 -13.78
N ARG A 683 29.84 42.63 -14.44
CA ARG A 683 30.56 41.95 -15.52
C ARG A 683 31.85 41.37 -15.04
N VAL A 684 32.09 40.08 -15.34
CA VAL A 684 33.32 39.35 -15.01
C VAL A 684 34.11 39.11 -16.30
N ASP A 685 35.35 39.52 -16.34
CA ASP A 685 36.24 39.35 -17.48
C ASP A 685 37.67 38.98 -17.05
N VAL A 686 38.53 38.65 -17.99
CA VAL A 686 39.97 38.38 -17.72
C VAL A 686 40.76 39.66 -17.96
N ASP A 687 41.64 39.99 -16.98
CA ASP A 687 42.55 41.13 -17.13
C ASP A 687 43.80 40.77 -17.97
N GLY A 688 44.57 41.80 -18.37
CA GLY A 688 45.82 41.62 -19.11
C GLY A 688 46.94 40.93 -18.33
N ALA A 689 46.77 40.74 -17.02
CA ALA A 689 47.70 40.03 -16.11
C ALA A 689 47.25 38.56 -15.84
N GLY A 690 46.18 38.11 -16.46
CA GLY A 690 45.64 36.73 -16.32
C GLY A 690 44.86 36.49 -15.06
N GLY A 691 44.25 37.54 -14.46
CA GLY A 691 43.31 37.46 -13.34
C GLY A 691 41.87 37.77 -13.76
N LEU A 692 40.89 37.57 -12.86
CA LEU A 692 39.52 38.00 -13.09
C LEU A 692 39.28 39.44 -12.64
N THR A 693 38.69 40.26 -13.50
CA THR A 693 38.21 41.60 -13.19
C THR A 693 36.68 41.59 -13.04
N PHE A 694 36.19 42.45 -12.15
CA PHE A 694 34.78 42.62 -11.85
C PHE A 694 34.44 44.10 -12.03
N THR A 695 33.62 44.42 -13.03
CA THR A 695 33.16 45.78 -13.34
C THR A 695 31.70 45.90 -13.09
N ARG A 696 31.26 46.97 -12.41
CA ARG A 696 29.89 47.33 -12.23
C ARG A 696 29.41 48.18 -13.40
N HIS A 697 28.28 47.82 -13.98
CA HIS A 697 27.52 48.64 -14.90
C HIS A 697 26.18 49.00 -14.22
N GLY A 698 26.02 50.28 -13.82
CA GLY A 698 24.73 50.79 -13.34
C GLY A 698 23.73 50.83 -14.50
N ARG A 699 22.47 50.63 -14.24
CA ARG A 699 21.43 50.79 -15.21
C ARG A 699 21.47 52.22 -15.76
N ALA A 700 21.78 52.37 -17.03
CA ALA A 700 21.65 53.65 -17.71
C ALA A 700 20.17 54.08 -17.71
N GLY A 701 19.85 55.09 -16.88
CA GLY A 701 18.50 55.64 -16.88
C GLY A 701 18.11 56.34 -15.60
N SER A 702 18.43 57.60 -15.52
CA SER A 702 17.69 58.76 -14.98
C SER A 702 18.62 59.82 -14.37
N ASP A 703 19.56 60.32 -15.22
CA ASP A 703 20.06 61.69 -15.06
C ASP A 703 19.57 62.48 -16.24
N ASP A 704 18.31 62.93 -16.17
CA ASP A 704 17.76 64.07 -16.89
C ASP A 704 16.44 64.45 -16.23
N ARG A 705 16.52 65.17 -15.13
CA ARG A 705 15.57 66.21 -14.67
C ARG A 705 16.15 66.91 -13.45
N ALA A 706 16.96 67.94 -13.76
CA ALA A 706 17.08 69.10 -12.89
C ALA A 706 16.08 70.18 -13.32
#